data_5ca4871aeb4556dbb5af7beb503e9dc9
#
_entry.id   5ca4871aeb4556dbb5af7beb503e9dc9
#
_cell.length_a   1.000
_cell.length_b   1.000
_cell.length_c   1.000
_cell.angle_alpha   90.00
_cell.angle_beta   90.00
_cell.angle_gamma   90.00
#
_symmetry.space_group_name_H-M   'P 1'
#
loop_
_entity.id
_entity.type
_entity.pdbx_description
1 polymer ?
#
loop_
_entity_poly.entity_id
_entity_poly.type
_entity_poly.pdbx_seq_one_letter_code
_entity_poly.pdbx_strand_id
1 'polypeptide(L)'
;MGDFNVTSYRDEEQLRLFSRALLRDVQALEHMEKQGLLETDRQRIGAEQEMFLVDRAMRPANLGGRMLEILQDDHFTPELAQFNLEFNLDPLDLGGDCLAALERQNLALLKKARTAARELGGDVVMVGILPTLEPEDLSLDNMTPNPRYFALNDALARLRGGPFRLRIKGIDDLQLTHDNIMLEACNTSYQVHLQVPADQFPKYYNLAQLISGPVMACAVNSPVLFSKRLWRETRLALFQQSVDTRGDATPRRELQPRVSFGTSWVKNSVLELYREDIGRFRTLIGAESYEDPFEALEAGRAPKLDALRLHTGTVYRWNRACYGISDGKAHLRIENRLLPSGPTVIDEVANAALWIGLMQGAARELGDPRELMDFDDAKNNLLAAARLGMDGQMQWTDGHSHPVHQLLLDQLLPMAQRGLDASGVDEADSHRLLDVVRDRIQKERTGARWMLFSAAQMRKESSVAETVTALVNCTIRNQETETPLADWPLAETCDVSISWRDQYERVSSLMNTDLFTVRETELVELAANMMDWWHLRHIPVEDESHHLVGLLTHRALMRFAFHRDAGDNALPVSDVMEREPICVSQDTRTLDAIALMRREKISCLPVVDGDRRLVGLVTEDSLMGIAARLLEQKLKEDPSESR
;
A
#
# COMPACT_ATOMS: atom_id res chain seq x y z
N MET A 1 -16.10 6.62 6.84
CA MET A 1 -16.33 5.32 7.51
C MET A 1 -17.57 4.65 6.99
N GLY A 2 -17.48 3.37 6.66
CA GLY A 2 -18.65 2.61 6.26
C GLY A 2 -19.40 2.05 7.47
N ASP A 3 -20.72 1.96 7.32
CA ASP A 3 -21.59 1.37 8.34
C ASP A 3 -21.19 -0.10 8.62
N PHE A 4 -21.03 -0.48 9.90
CA PHE A 4 -20.59 -1.81 10.30
C PHE A 4 -21.74 -2.85 10.31
N ASN A 5 -23.01 -2.41 10.31
CA ASN A 5 -24.19 -3.28 10.27
C ASN A 5 -24.52 -3.71 8.84
N VAL A 6 -23.69 -4.55 8.27
CA VAL A 6 -23.80 -4.96 6.87
C VAL A 6 -23.98 -6.47 6.77
N THR A 7 -24.88 -6.92 5.90
CA THR A 7 -25.12 -8.33 5.60
C THR A 7 -24.78 -8.64 4.14
N SER A 8 -24.25 -9.85 3.89
CA SER A 8 -24.14 -10.35 2.52
C SER A 8 -25.53 -10.73 2.00
N TYR A 9 -25.87 -10.26 0.80
CA TYR A 9 -27.13 -10.67 0.18
C TYR A 9 -27.16 -12.18 -0.08
N ARG A 10 -28.03 -12.87 0.63
CA ARG A 10 -28.38 -14.29 0.39
C ARG A 10 -29.70 -14.43 -0.35
N ASP A 11 -30.50 -13.33 -0.46
CA ASP A 11 -31.84 -13.33 -0.98
C ASP A 11 -32.03 -12.22 -2.04
N GLU A 12 -32.71 -12.56 -3.14
CA GLU A 12 -33.07 -11.62 -4.22
C GLU A 12 -33.97 -10.48 -3.73
N GLU A 13 -34.78 -10.72 -2.70
CA GLU A 13 -35.68 -9.71 -2.14
C GLU A 13 -34.90 -8.59 -1.46
N GLN A 14 -33.90 -8.91 -0.68
CA GLN A 14 -32.99 -7.91 -0.07
C GLN A 14 -32.26 -7.07 -1.11
N LEU A 15 -31.79 -7.70 -2.20
CA LEU A 15 -31.15 -6.98 -3.30
C LEU A 15 -32.12 -6.00 -3.98
N ARG A 16 -33.41 -6.38 -4.13
CA ARG A 16 -34.43 -5.48 -4.70
C ARG A 16 -34.76 -4.32 -3.76
N LEU A 17 -34.82 -4.57 -2.44
CA LEU A 17 -35.02 -3.52 -1.44
C LEU A 17 -33.87 -2.50 -1.47
N PHE A 18 -32.63 -2.98 -1.47
CA PHE A 18 -31.47 -2.12 -1.58
C PHE A 18 -31.49 -1.29 -2.87
N SER A 19 -31.73 -1.93 -4.02
CA SER A 19 -31.75 -1.24 -5.31
C SER A 19 -32.83 -0.14 -5.34
N ARG A 20 -33.97 -0.36 -4.71
CA ARG A 20 -35.02 0.65 -4.56
C ARG A 20 -34.56 1.81 -3.66
N ALA A 21 -33.95 1.51 -2.51
CA ALA A 21 -33.41 2.54 -1.62
C ALA A 21 -32.33 3.36 -2.30
N LEU A 22 -31.40 2.70 -2.99
CA LEU A 22 -30.31 3.34 -3.75
C LEU A 22 -30.85 4.32 -4.83
N LEU A 23 -31.84 3.90 -5.59
CA LEU A 23 -32.47 4.77 -6.59
C LEU A 23 -33.21 5.95 -5.94
N ARG A 24 -33.80 5.73 -4.76
CA ARG A 24 -34.49 6.78 -4.01
C ARG A 24 -33.53 7.79 -3.43
N ASP A 25 -32.35 7.35 -2.94
CA ASP A 25 -31.27 8.22 -2.50
C ASP A 25 -30.73 9.10 -3.63
N VAL A 26 -30.53 8.54 -4.82
CA VAL A 26 -30.10 9.31 -6.00
C VAL A 26 -31.14 10.34 -6.39
N GLN A 27 -32.45 10.02 -6.34
CA GLN A 27 -33.53 10.97 -6.62
C GLN A 27 -33.59 12.09 -5.57
N ALA A 28 -33.38 11.76 -4.31
CA ALA A 28 -33.34 12.76 -3.24
C ALA A 28 -32.14 13.70 -3.39
N LEU A 29 -30.95 13.19 -3.71
CA LEU A 29 -29.77 14.01 -3.97
C LEU A 29 -29.99 14.93 -5.19
N GLU A 30 -30.62 14.42 -6.26
CA GLU A 30 -31.00 15.24 -7.43
C GLU A 30 -31.99 16.35 -7.05
N HIS A 31 -32.95 16.03 -6.19
CA HIS A 31 -33.90 17.01 -5.66
C HIS A 31 -33.17 18.09 -4.83
N MET A 32 -32.27 17.67 -3.94
CA MET A 32 -31.48 18.58 -3.09
C MET A 32 -30.61 19.51 -3.93
N GLU A 33 -29.94 18.99 -4.96
CA GLU A 33 -29.13 19.80 -5.89
C GLU A 33 -30.00 20.86 -6.60
N LYS A 34 -31.15 20.46 -7.15
CA LYS A 34 -32.08 21.36 -7.87
C LYS A 34 -32.71 22.44 -6.95
N GLN A 35 -32.93 22.11 -5.67
CA GLN A 35 -33.51 23.02 -4.69
C GLN A 35 -32.47 23.85 -3.93
N GLY A 36 -31.16 23.66 -4.19
CA GLY A 36 -30.11 24.38 -3.51
C GLY A 36 -30.02 24.04 -2.00
N LEU A 37 -30.32 22.78 -1.62
CA LEU A 37 -30.30 22.34 -0.23
C LEU A 37 -28.91 21.84 0.22
N LEU A 38 -27.93 21.86 -0.67
CA LEU A 38 -26.55 21.50 -0.38
C LEU A 38 -25.76 22.77 0.01
N GLU A 39 -24.88 22.64 1.01
CA GLU A 39 -24.05 23.75 1.49
C GLU A 39 -23.08 24.23 0.40
N THR A 40 -23.03 25.56 0.17
CA THR A 40 -22.20 26.21 -0.86
C THR A 40 -21.29 27.30 -0.31
N ASP A 41 -21.55 27.77 0.88
CA ASP A 41 -20.95 28.97 1.48
C ASP A 41 -19.80 28.66 2.44
N ARG A 42 -19.54 27.39 2.73
CA ARG A 42 -18.48 26.96 3.66
C ARG A 42 -17.59 25.91 3.00
N GLN A 43 -16.30 26.01 3.24
CA GLN A 43 -15.32 25.00 2.83
C GLN A 43 -14.61 24.48 4.08
N ARG A 44 -14.54 23.16 4.22
CA ARG A 44 -13.82 22.49 5.29
C ARG A 44 -12.76 21.55 4.69
N ILE A 45 -11.69 21.36 5.44
CA ILE A 45 -10.67 20.35 5.18
C ILE A 45 -10.70 19.29 6.27
N GLY A 46 -10.22 18.10 5.97
CA GLY A 46 -10.03 17.01 6.92
C GLY A 46 -9.06 15.98 6.33
N ALA A 47 -8.69 15.01 7.13
CA ALA A 47 -7.88 13.89 6.63
C ALA A 47 -8.16 12.60 7.40
N GLU A 48 -7.83 11.48 6.77
CA GLU A 48 -7.80 10.14 7.34
C GLU A 48 -6.36 9.63 7.24
N GLN A 49 -5.83 9.06 8.32
CA GLN A 49 -4.48 8.52 8.39
C GLN A 49 -4.52 7.02 8.60
N GLU A 50 -4.02 6.27 7.64
CA GLU A 50 -3.81 4.84 7.76
C GLU A 50 -2.34 4.54 8.10
N MET A 51 -2.09 3.44 8.82
CA MET A 51 -0.74 3.04 9.22
C MET A 51 -0.62 1.54 9.38
N PHE A 52 0.62 1.03 9.30
CA PHE A 52 0.94 -0.35 9.65
C PHE A 52 1.34 -0.46 11.12
N LEU A 53 0.99 -1.61 11.70
CA LEU A 53 1.41 -2.05 13.02
C LEU A 53 2.48 -3.12 12.86
N VAL A 54 3.60 -2.96 13.54
CA VAL A 54 4.75 -3.87 13.44
C VAL A 54 5.18 -4.39 14.80
N ASP A 55 5.75 -5.58 14.82
CA ASP A 55 6.39 -6.17 15.98
C ASP A 55 7.85 -5.64 16.13
N ARG A 56 8.57 -6.19 17.11
CA ARG A 56 9.97 -5.83 17.37
C ARG A 56 10.94 -6.26 16.27
N ALA A 57 10.54 -7.20 15.42
CA ALA A 57 11.29 -7.62 14.23
C ALA A 57 10.90 -6.83 12.97
N MET A 58 10.09 -5.77 13.12
CA MET A 58 9.56 -4.94 12.02
C MET A 58 8.63 -5.70 11.06
N ARG A 59 8.06 -6.84 11.50
CA ARG A 59 7.07 -7.63 10.75
C ARG A 59 5.65 -7.15 11.07
N PRO A 60 4.67 -7.35 10.16
CA PRO A 60 3.28 -7.04 10.45
C PRO A 60 2.80 -7.68 11.75
N ALA A 61 2.11 -6.94 12.61
CA ALA A 61 1.68 -7.39 13.92
C ALA A 61 0.17 -7.18 14.14
N ASN A 62 -0.55 -8.23 14.49
CA ASN A 62 -2.00 -8.22 14.72
C ASN A 62 -2.35 -7.53 16.06
N LEU A 63 -2.13 -6.23 16.13
CA LEU A 63 -2.33 -5.41 17.34
C LEU A 63 -3.59 -4.55 17.29
N GLY A 64 -4.21 -4.34 16.12
CA GLY A 64 -5.28 -3.36 15.89
C GLY A 64 -6.45 -3.49 16.88
N GLY A 65 -7.00 -4.69 17.06
CA GLY A 65 -8.10 -4.90 18.00
C GLY A 65 -7.76 -4.54 19.44
N ARG A 66 -6.58 -4.97 19.93
CA ARG A 66 -6.10 -4.67 21.29
C ARG A 66 -5.76 -3.19 21.47
N MET A 67 -5.25 -2.54 20.42
CA MET A 67 -4.99 -1.11 20.45
C MET A 67 -6.28 -0.31 20.58
N LEU A 68 -7.34 -0.67 19.87
CA LEU A 68 -8.65 -0.02 19.99
C LEU A 68 -9.23 -0.16 21.39
N GLU A 69 -9.05 -1.32 22.06
CA GLU A 69 -9.44 -1.52 23.46
C GLU A 69 -8.67 -0.60 24.44
N ILE A 70 -7.39 -0.30 24.17
CA ILE A 70 -6.58 0.59 24.99
C ILE A 70 -6.92 2.06 24.71
N LEU A 71 -7.05 2.42 23.44
CA LEU A 71 -7.22 3.81 23.00
C LEU A 71 -8.57 4.39 23.44
N GLN A 72 -9.66 3.65 23.30
CA GLN A 72 -11.03 4.08 23.63
C GLN A 72 -11.35 5.49 23.13
N ASP A 73 -10.92 5.79 21.89
CA ASP A 73 -11.01 7.12 21.28
C ASP A 73 -11.67 6.97 19.90
N ASP A 74 -12.80 7.63 19.68
CA ASP A 74 -13.64 7.50 18.47
C ASP A 74 -12.95 7.97 17.18
N HIS A 75 -11.80 8.61 17.27
CA HIS A 75 -10.99 8.92 16.10
C HIS A 75 -10.40 7.67 15.47
N PHE A 76 -10.14 6.61 16.24
CA PHE A 76 -9.52 5.39 15.75
C PHE A 76 -10.53 4.37 15.26
N THR A 77 -10.25 3.78 14.10
CA THR A 77 -11.10 2.76 13.48
C THR A 77 -10.28 1.57 13.01
N PRO A 78 -10.88 0.36 13.03
CA PRO A 78 -10.21 -0.82 12.51
C PRO A 78 -10.16 -0.78 10.99
N GLU A 79 -9.09 -1.33 10.43
CA GLU A 79 -8.90 -1.58 9.02
C GLU A 79 -9.10 -3.06 8.64
N LEU A 80 -9.00 -3.38 7.33
CA LEU A 80 -9.22 -4.72 6.79
C LEU A 80 -8.32 -5.76 7.47
N ALA A 81 -7.05 -5.45 7.68
CA ALA A 81 -6.14 -6.33 8.40
C ALA A 81 -5.95 -5.90 9.85
N GLN A 82 -5.74 -6.88 10.76
CA GLN A 82 -5.44 -6.65 12.16
C GLN A 82 -4.09 -5.95 12.38
N PHE A 83 -3.23 -5.91 11.36
CA PHE A 83 -1.94 -5.19 11.35
C PHE A 83 -2.03 -3.80 10.71
N ASN A 84 -3.23 -3.31 10.43
CA ASN A 84 -3.50 -1.93 10.02
C ASN A 84 -4.36 -1.21 11.06
N LEU A 85 -4.23 0.11 11.10
CA LEU A 85 -5.05 0.99 11.93
C LEU A 85 -5.28 2.30 11.18
N GLU A 86 -6.46 2.88 11.31
CA GLU A 86 -6.81 4.20 10.78
C GLU A 86 -7.20 5.14 11.92
N PHE A 87 -6.89 6.42 11.76
CA PHE A 87 -7.57 7.45 12.53
C PHE A 87 -8.05 8.60 11.64
N ASN A 88 -9.13 9.24 12.09
CA ASN A 88 -9.80 10.32 11.40
C ASN A 88 -9.57 11.64 12.14
N LEU A 89 -9.18 12.67 11.40
CA LEU A 89 -9.00 14.02 11.95
C LEU A 89 -10.32 14.78 11.95
N ASP A 90 -10.51 15.64 12.94
CA ASP A 90 -11.65 16.53 12.98
C ASP A 90 -11.62 17.52 11.81
N PRO A 91 -12.79 17.78 11.18
CA PRO A 91 -12.85 18.75 10.09
C PRO A 91 -12.59 20.19 10.59
N LEU A 92 -11.83 20.93 9.79
CA LEU A 92 -11.45 22.32 10.06
C LEU A 92 -11.98 23.24 8.96
N ASP A 93 -12.39 24.44 9.31
CA ASP A 93 -12.69 25.46 8.29
C ASP A 93 -11.42 25.83 7.53
N LEU A 94 -11.50 25.96 6.20
CA LEU A 94 -10.37 26.36 5.37
C LEU A 94 -10.04 27.83 5.60
N GLY A 95 -8.85 28.11 6.09
CA GLY A 95 -8.31 29.43 6.39
C GLY A 95 -7.64 29.52 7.76
N GLY A 96 -7.00 30.63 8.06
CA GLY A 96 -6.25 30.82 9.30
C GLY A 96 -5.19 29.73 9.50
N ASP A 97 -5.06 29.20 10.72
CA ASP A 97 -4.09 28.20 11.11
C ASP A 97 -4.54 26.74 10.78
N CYS A 98 -5.47 26.54 9.85
CA CYS A 98 -6.08 25.22 9.59
C CYS A 98 -5.05 24.15 9.25
N LEU A 99 -3.97 24.47 8.53
CA LEU A 99 -2.92 23.50 8.19
C LEU A 99 -2.06 23.14 9.40
N ALA A 100 -1.68 24.13 10.22
CA ALA A 100 -0.97 23.87 11.48
C ALA A 100 -1.87 23.13 12.49
N ALA A 101 -3.17 23.39 12.50
CA ALA A 101 -4.12 22.64 13.32
C ALA A 101 -4.25 21.19 12.86
N LEU A 102 -4.29 20.94 11.55
CA LEU A 102 -4.29 19.59 10.96
C LEU A 102 -3.02 18.81 11.35
N GLU A 103 -1.84 19.46 11.27
CA GLU A 103 -0.56 18.89 11.69
C GLU A 103 -0.56 18.53 13.18
N ARG A 104 -1.01 19.44 14.03
CA ARG A 104 -1.09 19.20 15.48
C ARG A 104 -2.03 18.04 15.84
N GLN A 105 -3.19 17.93 15.18
CA GLN A 105 -4.13 16.81 15.40
C GLN A 105 -3.48 15.48 14.99
N ASN A 106 -2.88 15.43 13.79
CA ASN A 106 -2.22 14.23 13.28
C ASN A 106 -1.11 13.77 14.21
N LEU A 107 -0.19 14.65 14.61
CA LEU A 107 0.89 14.34 15.57
C LEU A 107 0.35 13.84 16.91
N ALA A 108 -0.72 14.44 17.42
CA ALA A 108 -1.31 14.04 18.71
C ALA A 108 -1.90 12.62 18.64
N LEU A 109 -2.65 12.30 17.58
CA LEU A 109 -3.25 10.99 17.39
C LEU A 109 -2.18 9.93 17.08
N LEU A 110 -1.20 10.23 16.23
CA LEU A 110 -0.07 9.34 15.96
C LEU A 110 0.71 8.99 17.24
N LYS A 111 0.93 9.98 18.12
CA LYS A 111 1.59 9.75 19.41
C LYS A 111 0.79 8.82 20.31
N LYS A 112 -0.55 8.97 20.35
CA LYS A 112 -1.43 8.04 21.09
C LYS A 112 -1.32 6.62 20.52
N ALA A 113 -1.41 6.46 19.18
CA ALA A 113 -1.29 5.18 18.50
C ALA A 113 0.05 4.51 18.81
N ARG A 114 1.16 5.25 18.69
CA ARG A 114 2.51 4.75 18.97
C ARG A 114 2.68 4.32 20.42
N THR A 115 2.13 5.08 21.37
CA THR A 115 2.15 4.72 22.79
C THR A 115 1.42 3.39 23.02
N ALA A 116 0.20 3.24 22.51
CA ALA A 116 -0.59 2.01 22.63
C ALA A 116 0.09 0.80 21.97
N ALA A 117 0.70 0.97 20.79
CA ALA A 117 1.44 -0.09 20.11
C ALA A 117 2.65 -0.56 20.95
N ARG A 118 3.40 0.37 21.54
CA ARG A 118 4.57 0.08 22.39
C ARG A 118 4.21 -0.61 23.69
N GLU A 119 3.08 -0.30 24.30
CA GLU A 119 2.55 -1.04 25.46
C GLU A 119 2.29 -2.51 25.13
N LEU A 120 1.93 -2.79 23.87
CA LEU A 120 1.71 -4.14 23.35
C LEU A 120 2.98 -4.81 22.80
N GLY A 121 4.12 -4.13 22.85
CA GLY A 121 5.42 -4.65 22.40
C GLY A 121 5.66 -4.49 20.89
N GLY A 122 4.88 -3.66 20.20
CA GLY A 122 5.04 -3.29 18.79
C GLY A 122 5.34 -1.81 18.58
N ASP A 123 5.21 -1.34 17.35
CA ASP A 123 5.28 0.07 16.96
C ASP A 123 4.35 0.37 15.78
N VAL A 124 4.22 1.63 15.40
CA VAL A 124 3.49 2.08 14.21
C VAL A 124 4.45 2.65 13.18
N VAL A 125 4.14 2.44 11.89
CA VAL A 125 4.91 3.01 10.79
C VAL A 125 3.98 3.54 9.70
N MET A 126 4.23 4.77 9.26
CA MET A 126 3.56 5.43 8.15
C MET A 126 4.37 5.21 6.87
N VAL A 127 3.85 4.38 5.97
CA VAL A 127 4.46 4.03 4.70
C VAL A 127 3.37 3.49 3.77
N GLY A 128 3.40 3.80 2.49
CA GLY A 128 2.34 3.37 1.56
C GLY A 128 2.20 1.86 1.41
N ILE A 129 3.30 1.11 1.45
CA ILE A 129 3.36 -0.36 1.54
C ILE A 129 4.48 -0.72 2.51
N LEU A 130 4.21 -1.58 3.47
CA LEU A 130 5.22 -2.05 4.43
C LEU A 130 6.25 -2.95 3.73
N PRO A 131 7.55 -2.59 3.69
CA PRO A 131 8.57 -3.36 2.97
C PRO A 131 8.80 -4.79 3.48
N THR A 132 8.44 -5.06 4.73
CA THR A 132 8.60 -6.38 5.38
C THR A 132 7.38 -7.29 5.23
N LEU A 133 6.34 -6.88 4.50
CA LEU A 133 5.21 -7.75 4.16
C LEU A 133 5.68 -8.95 3.32
N GLU A 134 5.10 -10.11 3.60
CA GLU A 134 5.26 -11.35 2.85
C GLU A 134 3.89 -11.89 2.41
N PRO A 135 3.78 -12.71 1.37
CA PRO A 135 2.50 -13.26 0.91
C PRO A 135 1.73 -14.03 1.99
N GLU A 136 2.43 -14.66 2.93
CA GLU A 136 1.88 -15.43 4.04
C GLU A 136 1.14 -14.56 5.07
N ASP A 137 1.48 -13.28 5.18
CA ASP A 137 0.80 -12.33 6.04
C ASP A 137 -0.65 -12.05 5.57
N LEU A 138 -0.98 -12.42 4.32
CA LEU A 138 -2.28 -12.17 3.70
C LEU A 138 -3.30 -13.29 3.93
N SER A 139 -3.13 -14.08 4.97
CA SER A 139 -4.11 -15.09 5.39
C SER A 139 -5.38 -14.44 5.97
N LEU A 140 -6.52 -15.11 5.80
CA LEU A 140 -7.78 -14.67 6.42
C LEU A 140 -7.73 -14.66 7.96
N ASP A 141 -6.78 -15.36 8.58
CA ASP A 141 -6.55 -15.32 10.03
C ASP A 141 -6.07 -13.95 10.50
N ASN A 142 -5.45 -13.18 9.60
CA ASN A 142 -5.00 -11.81 9.84
C ASN A 142 -6.06 -10.76 9.48
N MET A 143 -7.21 -11.18 8.92
CA MET A 143 -8.33 -10.26 8.67
C MET A 143 -8.95 -9.81 9.99
N THR A 144 -9.28 -8.54 10.09
CA THR A 144 -10.01 -8.01 11.24
C THR A 144 -11.36 -8.74 11.41
N PRO A 145 -11.71 -9.25 12.60
CA PRO A 145 -12.90 -10.05 12.83
C PRO A 145 -14.17 -9.18 12.80
N ASN A 146 -14.45 -8.57 11.65
CA ASN A 146 -15.63 -7.77 11.39
C ASN A 146 -16.50 -8.46 10.32
N PRO A 147 -17.79 -8.73 10.59
CA PRO A 147 -18.69 -9.39 9.64
C PRO A 147 -18.73 -8.74 8.25
N ARG A 148 -18.57 -7.41 8.19
CA ARG A 148 -18.52 -6.65 6.94
C ARG A 148 -17.37 -7.08 6.03
N TYR A 149 -16.18 -7.30 6.58
CA TYR A 149 -15.01 -7.66 5.79
C TYR A 149 -15.11 -9.07 5.22
N PHE A 150 -15.63 -10.03 6.01
CA PHE A 150 -15.91 -11.36 5.51
C PHE A 150 -17.01 -11.36 4.45
N ALA A 151 -18.08 -10.58 4.64
CA ALA A 151 -19.13 -10.42 3.65
C ALA A 151 -18.61 -9.82 2.32
N LEU A 152 -17.71 -8.85 2.40
CA LEU A 152 -17.06 -8.23 1.24
C LEU A 152 -16.14 -9.23 0.53
N ASN A 153 -15.31 -9.96 1.27
CA ASN A 153 -14.46 -11.02 0.73
C ASN A 153 -15.28 -12.06 -0.05
N ASP A 154 -16.34 -12.59 0.56
CA ASP A 154 -17.19 -13.59 -0.06
C ASP A 154 -17.92 -13.06 -1.31
N ALA A 155 -18.35 -11.80 -1.27
CA ALA A 155 -19.01 -11.17 -2.42
C ALA A 155 -18.06 -10.98 -3.61
N LEU A 156 -16.84 -10.48 -3.35
CA LEU A 156 -15.82 -10.26 -4.38
C LEU A 156 -15.29 -11.58 -4.94
N ALA A 157 -15.02 -12.59 -4.09
CA ALA A 157 -14.59 -13.92 -4.52
C ALA A 157 -15.64 -14.60 -5.42
N ARG A 158 -16.93 -14.52 -5.05
CA ARG A 158 -18.03 -15.04 -5.88
C ARG A 158 -18.16 -14.33 -7.22
N LEU A 159 -18.04 -13.01 -7.24
CA LEU A 159 -18.11 -12.25 -8.50
C LEU A 159 -16.95 -12.57 -9.43
N ARG A 160 -15.75 -12.71 -8.86
CA ARG A 160 -14.57 -13.07 -9.64
C ARG A 160 -14.65 -14.48 -10.21
N GLY A 161 -15.15 -15.43 -9.45
CA GLY A 161 -15.26 -16.84 -9.85
C GLY A 161 -13.92 -17.56 -10.01
N GLY A 162 -12.85 -17.07 -9.36
CA GLY A 162 -11.52 -17.65 -9.37
C GLY A 162 -10.51 -16.77 -8.61
N PRO A 163 -9.26 -17.17 -8.50
CA PRO A 163 -8.25 -16.44 -7.74
C PRO A 163 -7.91 -15.08 -8.36
N PHE A 164 -7.48 -14.15 -7.54
CA PHE A 164 -6.92 -12.87 -7.96
C PHE A 164 -5.52 -13.11 -8.53
N ARG A 165 -5.23 -12.53 -9.69
CA ARG A 165 -3.91 -12.63 -10.33
C ARG A 165 -3.29 -11.25 -10.33
N LEU A 166 -2.24 -11.09 -9.54
CA LEU A 166 -1.44 -9.87 -9.48
C LEU A 166 -0.25 -9.99 -10.40
N ARG A 167 -0.07 -9.00 -11.27
CA ARG A 167 1.13 -8.87 -12.09
C ARG A 167 1.56 -7.42 -12.17
N ILE A 168 2.71 -7.12 -11.57
CA ILE A 168 3.29 -5.78 -11.58
C ILE A 168 4.73 -5.88 -12.07
N LYS A 169 5.04 -5.20 -13.17
CA LYS A 169 6.39 -5.11 -13.72
C LYS A 169 6.98 -3.74 -13.41
N GLY A 170 8.01 -3.71 -12.57
CA GLY A 170 8.77 -2.53 -12.20
C GLY A 170 10.25 -2.71 -12.49
N ILE A 171 11.11 -2.42 -11.51
CA ILE A 171 12.54 -2.77 -11.54
C ILE A 171 12.66 -4.31 -11.49
N ASP A 172 11.93 -4.93 -10.58
CA ASP A 172 11.74 -6.36 -10.49
C ASP A 172 10.35 -6.73 -11.08
N ASP A 173 10.06 -8.01 -11.31
CA ASP A 173 8.76 -8.53 -11.76
C ASP A 173 8.08 -9.28 -10.60
N LEU A 174 6.84 -8.92 -10.29
CA LEU A 174 6.01 -9.60 -9.31
C LEU A 174 4.84 -10.28 -10.02
N GLN A 175 4.72 -11.58 -9.83
CA GLN A 175 3.55 -12.36 -10.23
C GLN A 175 3.09 -13.17 -9.02
N LEU A 176 1.83 -13.00 -8.65
CA LEU A 176 1.22 -13.67 -7.50
C LEU A 176 -0.21 -14.09 -7.84
N THR A 177 -0.60 -15.25 -7.38
CA THR A 177 -2.00 -15.70 -7.38
C THR A 177 -2.47 -15.77 -5.94
N HIS A 178 -3.62 -15.15 -5.64
CA HIS A 178 -4.17 -15.04 -4.29
C HIS A 178 -5.67 -15.30 -4.32
N ASP A 179 -6.24 -15.84 -3.25
CA ASP A 179 -7.62 -16.32 -3.22
C ASP A 179 -8.60 -15.43 -2.44
N ASN A 180 -8.09 -14.40 -1.78
CA ASN A 180 -8.88 -13.50 -0.92
C ASN A 180 -8.51 -12.02 -1.13
N ILE A 181 -9.21 -11.11 -0.46
CA ILE A 181 -9.05 -9.66 -0.63
C ILE A 181 -7.94 -9.05 0.23
N MET A 182 -7.19 -9.82 1.00
CA MET A 182 -6.15 -9.31 1.89
C MET A 182 -5.00 -8.59 1.16
N LEU A 183 -4.86 -8.76 -0.16
CA LEU A 183 -3.97 -7.92 -0.99
C LEU A 183 -4.27 -6.42 -0.86
N GLU A 184 -5.51 -6.04 -0.59
CA GLU A 184 -5.91 -4.65 -0.37
C GLU A 184 -5.28 -4.08 0.90
N ALA A 185 -5.17 -4.88 1.97
CA ALA A 185 -4.57 -4.50 3.23
C ALA A 185 -3.05 -4.21 3.17
N CYS A 186 -2.39 -4.51 2.04
CA CYS A 186 -1.01 -4.08 1.80
C CYS A 186 -0.87 -2.58 1.55
N ASN A 187 -1.99 -1.85 1.36
CA ASN A 187 -1.98 -0.43 1.04
C ASN A 187 -2.39 0.40 2.26
N THR A 188 -1.68 1.49 2.50
CA THR A 188 -2.07 2.54 3.44
C THR A 188 -1.93 3.91 2.81
N SER A 189 -2.82 4.82 3.17
CA SER A 189 -2.93 6.14 2.58
C SER A 189 -3.06 7.25 3.63
N TYR A 190 -2.82 8.46 3.20
CA TYR A 190 -3.20 9.70 3.87
C TYR A 190 -4.25 10.39 3.01
N GLN A 191 -5.53 10.24 3.36
CA GLN A 191 -6.65 10.70 2.55
C GLN A 191 -7.03 12.12 2.93
N VAL A 192 -6.91 13.05 1.99
CA VAL A 192 -7.22 14.47 2.23
C VAL A 192 -8.59 14.81 1.69
N HIS A 193 -9.42 15.45 2.50
CA HIS A 193 -10.77 15.85 2.17
C HIS A 193 -10.87 17.36 1.99
N LEU A 194 -11.54 17.78 0.93
CA LEU A 194 -11.90 19.17 0.70
C LEU A 194 -13.41 19.27 0.42
N GLN A 195 -14.15 19.93 1.29
CA GLN A 195 -15.52 20.34 1.00
C GLN A 195 -15.51 21.42 -0.07
N VAL A 196 -16.35 21.25 -1.09
CA VAL A 196 -16.42 22.16 -2.23
C VAL A 196 -17.85 22.71 -2.40
N PRO A 197 -18.01 23.93 -2.96
CA PRO A 197 -19.34 24.44 -3.29
C PRO A 197 -20.07 23.45 -4.22
N ALA A 198 -21.28 23.05 -3.83
CA ALA A 198 -22.01 22.01 -4.55
C ALA A 198 -22.34 22.40 -6.00
N ASP A 199 -22.59 23.67 -6.25
CA ASP A 199 -22.83 24.25 -7.58
C ASP A 199 -21.58 24.28 -8.48
N GLN A 200 -20.37 24.17 -7.88
CA GLN A 200 -19.08 24.13 -8.57
C GLN A 200 -18.43 22.74 -8.53
N PHE A 201 -19.12 21.73 -8.00
CA PHE A 201 -18.57 20.40 -7.82
C PHE A 201 -17.90 19.82 -9.09
N PRO A 202 -18.50 19.90 -10.30
CA PRO A 202 -17.88 19.39 -11.52
C PRO A 202 -16.53 20.01 -11.82
N LYS A 203 -16.40 21.34 -11.61
CA LYS A 203 -15.15 22.08 -11.82
C LYS A 203 -14.06 21.57 -10.87
N TYR A 204 -14.36 21.54 -9.55
CA TYR A 204 -13.41 21.11 -8.55
C TYR A 204 -13.02 19.63 -8.72
N TYR A 205 -13.97 18.76 -9.07
CA TYR A 205 -13.68 17.36 -9.30
C TYR A 205 -12.75 17.16 -10.52
N ASN A 206 -13.00 17.86 -11.61
CA ASN A 206 -12.15 17.81 -12.80
C ASN A 206 -10.75 18.38 -12.52
N LEU A 207 -10.65 19.43 -11.70
CA LEU A 207 -9.36 19.95 -11.25
C LEU A 207 -8.60 18.94 -10.38
N ALA A 208 -9.28 18.23 -9.47
CA ALA A 208 -8.66 17.14 -8.70
C ALA A 208 -8.06 16.06 -9.61
N GLN A 209 -8.78 15.71 -10.68
CA GLN A 209 -8.27 14.76 -11.69
C GLN A 209 -7.06 15.33 -12.45
N LEU A 210 -7.13 16.59 -12.88
CA LEU A 210 -6.05 17.26 -13.62
C LEU A 210 -4.73 17.28 -12.85
N ILE A 211 -4.79 17.63 -11.56
CA ILE A 211 -3.59 17.80 -10.71
C ILE A 211 -3.10 16.48 -10.09
N SER A 212 -3.84 15.37 -10.26
CA SER A 212 -3.54 14.06 -9.64
C SER A 212 -2.13 13.57 -9.97
N GLY A 213 -1.72 13.67 -11.24
CA GLY A 213 -0.38 13.22 -11.68
C GLY A 213 0.75 13.97 -10.98
N PRO A 214 0.84 15.30 -11.10
CA PRO A 214 1.88 16.09 -10.45
C PRO A 214 1.94 15.93 -8.92
N VAL A 215 0.79 15.91 -8.25
CA VAL A 215 0.71 15.73 -6.79
C VAL A 215 1.21 14.35 -6.38
N MET A 216 0.81 13.29 -7.09
CA MET A 216 1.31 11.93 -6.84
C MET A 216 2.81 11.85 -7.04
N ALA A 217 3.36 12.46 -8.08
CA ALA A 217 4.77 12.32 -8.45
C ALA A 217 5.73 12.77 -7.34
N CYS A 218 5.39 13.81 -6.58
CA CYS A 218 6.22 14.29 -5.47
C CYS A 218 5.92 13.59 -4.13
N ALA A 219 4.83 12.81 -4.04
CA ALA A 219 4.39 12.17 -2.81
C ALA A 219 4.69 10.65 -2.74
N VAL A 220 5.13 10.02 -3.85
CA VAL A 220 5.32 8.55 -3.96
C VAL A 220 6.12 7.94 -2.79
N ASN A 221 5.57 6.88 -2.15
CA ASN A 221 6.13 6.27 -0.93
C ASN A 221 5.87 4.75 -0.80
N SER A 222 5.75 4.02 -1.92
CA SER A 222 5.47 2.58 -1.89
C SER A 222 6.22 1.76 -2.95
N PRO A 223 7.59 1.79 -2.97
CA PRO A 223 8.34 1.18 -4.06
C PRO A 223 8.64 -0.30 -3.86
N VAL A 224 8.37 -0.88 -2.68
CA VAL A 224 8.71 -2.26 -2.34
C VAL A 224 7.47 -3.00 -1.89
N LEU A 225 7.23 -4.18 -2.48
CA LEU A 225 6.18 -5.13 -2.09
C LEU A 225 6.74 -6.55 -2.19
N PHE A 226 6.60 -7.35 -1.13
CA PHE A 226 7.12 -8.72 -1.03
C PHE A 226 8.60 -8.79 -1.47
N SER A 227 9.40 -7.90 -0.91
CA SER A 227 10.83 -7.77 -1.19
C SER A 227 11.19 -7.42 -2.65
N LYS A 228 10.22 -7.18 -3.54
CA LYS A 228 10.41 -6.76 -4.94
C LYS A 228 10.31 -5.24 -5.08
N ARG A 229 11.23 -4.66 -5.89
CA ARG A 229 11.24 -3.22 -6.22
C ARG A 229 10.38 -3.01 -7.46
N LEU A 230 9.26 -2.31 -7.28
CA LEU A 230 8.24 -2.19 -8.33
C LEU A 230 8.11 -0.73 -8.80
N TRP A 231 6.90 -0.17 -8.84
CA TRP A 231 6.67 1.22 -9.21
C TRP A 231 7.09 2.15 -8.06
N ARG A 232 7.26 3.45 -8.32
CA ARG A 232 7.49 4.44 -7.24
C ARG A 232 6.27 4.52 -6.30
N GLU A 233 5.06 4.33 -6.86
CA GLU A 233 3.81 4.20 -6.13
C GLU A 233 3.10 2.90 -6.55
N THR A 234 3.54 1.80 -5.98
CA THR A 234 3.03 0.44 -6.29
C THR A 234 1.57 0.28 -5.87
N ARG A 235 1.09 1.04 -4.87
CA ARG A 235 -0.31 1.01 -4.41
C ARG A 235 -1.29 1.18 -5.57
N LEU A 236 -0.97 2.03 -6.56
CA LEU A 236 -1.86 2.28 -7.69
C LEU A 236 -2.14 0.99 -8.49
N ALA A 237 -1.11 0.20 -8.77
CA ALA A 237 -1.24 -1.07 -9.48
C ALA A 237 -1.80 -2.19 -8.60
N LEU A 238 -1.38 -2.21 -7.34
CA LEU A 238 -1.77 -3.24 -6.36
C LEU A 238 -3.26 -3.14 -6.04
N PHE A 239 -3.74 -1.97 -5.63
CA PHE A 239 -5.14 -1.77 -5.26
C PHE A 239 -6.09 -2.05 -6.42
N GLN A 240 -5.72 -1.63 -7.65
CA GLN A 240 -6.53 -1.92 -8.83
C GLN A 240 -6.71 -3.43 -9.08
N GLN A 241 -5.70 -4.25 -8.75
CA GLN A 241 -5.72 -5.69 -8.99
C GLN A 241 -6.22 -6.50 -7.80
N SER A 242 -6.13 -5.97 -6.57
CA SER A 242 -6.51 -6.66 -5.32
C SER A 242 -8.02 -6.91 -5.18
N VAL A 243 -8.84 -6.03 -5.73
CA VAL A 243 -10.32 -6.11 -5.70
C VAL A 243 -10.93 -6.18 -7.10
N ASP A 244 -10.15 -6.61 -8.08
CA ASP A 244 -10.61 -6.73 -9.48
C ASP A 244 -11.50 -7.96 -9.65
N THR A 245 -12.78 -7.73 -9.86
CA THR A 245 -13.80 -8.78 -10.06
C THR A 245 -13.85 -9.31 -11.49
N ARG A 246 -13.05 -8.78 -12.42
CA ARG A 246 -13.02 -9.20 -13.81
C ARG A 246 -12.27 -10.52 -13.96
N GLY A 247 -12.94 -11.53 -14.48
CA GLY A 247 -12.41 -12.85 -14.81
C GLY A 247 -12.70 -13.21 -16.28
N ASP A 248 -12.42 -14.44 -16.68
CA ASP A 248 -12.60 -14.90 -18.06
C ASP A 248 -14.07 -14.83 -18.54
N ALA A 249 -15.05 -14.85 -17.61
CA ALA A 249 -16.48 -14.78 -17.85
C ALA A 249 -17.12 -13.44 -17.42
N THR A 250 -16.36 -12.35 -17.35
CA THR A 250 -16.84 -11.06 -16.86
C THR A 250 -18.04 -10.54 -17.65
N PRO A 251 -19.16 -10.19 -16.99
CA PRO A 251 -20.30 -9.58 -17.65
C PRO A 251 -19.93 -8.26 -18.32
N ARG A 252 -20.50 -7.96 -19.49
CA ARG A 252 -20.24 -6.70 -20.22
C ARG A 252 -20.48 -5.44 -19.39
N ARG A 253 -21.35 -5.51 -18.38
CA ARG A 253 -21.64 -4.41 -17.46
C ARG A 253 -20.43 -4.02 -16.62
N GLU A 254 -19.60 -4.97 -16.20
CA GLU A 254 -18.48 -4.79 -15.25
C GLU A 254 -17.10 -4.86 -15.94
N LEU A 255 -16.98 -4.31 -17.15
CA LEU A 255 -15.70 -4.29 -17.89
C LEU A 255 -14.66 -3.33 -17.29
N GLN A 256 -15.08 -2.37 -16.47
CA GLN A 256 -14.18 -1.45 -15.77
C GLN A 256 -13.77 -2.04 -14.42
N PRO A 257 -12.52 -1.79 -13.96
CA PRO A 257 -12.10 -2.18 -12.62
C PRO A 257 -12.85 -1.35 -11.58
N ARG A 258 -13.14 -1.93 -10.41
CA ARG A 258 -13.76 -1.21 -9.28
C ARG A 258 -12.89 -0.09 -8.72
N VAL A 259 -11.56 -0.25 -8.80
CA VAL A 259 -10.59 0.82 -8.50
C VAL A 259 -10.24 1.53 -9.80
N SER A 260 -10.57 2.80 -9.91
CA SER A 260 -10.38 3.54 -11.15
C SER A 260 -10.11 5.03 -10.95
N PHE A 261 -9.50 5.64 -11.97
CA PHE A 261 -9.41 7.10 -12.09
C PHE A 261 -10.69 7.72 -12.67
N GLY A 262 -11.53 6.92 -13.30
CA GLY A 262 -12.71 7.33 -14.07
C GLY A 262 -12.53 7.11 -15.57
N THR A 263 -13.53 7.54 -16.34
CA THR A 263 -13.59 7.32 -17.79
C THR A 263 -13.69 8.60 -18.62
N SER A 264 -14.07 9.71 -17.99
CA SER A 264 -14.23 11.00 -18.65
C SER A 264 -14.32 12.13 -17.63
N TRP A 265 -14.17 13.37 -18.10
CA TRP A 265 -14.48 14.56 -17.32
C TRP A 265 -15.97 14.61 -16.94
N VAL A 266 -16.26 15.06 -15.71
CA VAL A 266 -17.64 15.35 -15.26
C VAL A 266 -18.13 16.63 -15.94
N LYS A 267 -19.39 16.62 -16.40
CA LYS A 267 -19.95 17.73 -17.20
C LYS A 267 -20.78 18.71 -16.38
N ASN A 268 -21.73 18.19 -15.61
CA ASN A 268 -22.77 19.02 -15.03
C ASN A 268 -22.99 18.79 -13.53
N SER A 269 -22.85 17.57 -13.02
CA SER A 269 -23.29 17.24 -11.66
C SER A 269 -22.52 16.04 -11.09
N VAL A 270 -22.39 15.99 -9.76
CA VAL A 270 -21.90 14.84 -9.00
C VAL A 270 -22.70 13.56 -9.30
N LEU A 271 -23.97 13.70 -9.68
CA LEU A 271 -24.85 12.58 -10.04
C LEU A 271 -24.34 11.77 -11.23
N GLU A 272 -23.54 12.36 -12.12
CA GLU A 272 -22.92 11.61 -13.22
C GLU A 272 -22.02 10.49 -12.70
N LEU A 273 -21.22 10.78 -11.64
CA LEU A 273 -20.34 9.81 -11.01
C LEU A 273 -21.15 8.69 -10.33
N TYR A 274 -22.15 9.05 -9.54
CA TYR A 274 -22.98 8.05 -8.84
C TYR A 274 -23.78 7.17 -9.82
N ARG A 275 -24.35 7.78 -10.86
CA ARG A 275 -25.08 7.05 -11.90
C ARG A 275 -24.15 6.12 -12.71
N GLU A 276 -22.92 6.55 -13.00
CA GLU A 276 -21.92 5.71 -13.63
C GLU A 276 -21.59 4.50 -12.75
N ASP A 277 -21.30 4.72 -11.47
CA ASP A 277 -20.96 3.66 -10.52
C ASP A 277 -22.11 2.65 -10.36
N ILE A 278 -23.34 3.13 -10.17
CA ILE A 278 -24.54 2.28 -10.07
C ILE A 278 -24.79 1.52 -11.38
N GLY A 279 -24.59 2.18 -12.52
CA GLY A 279 -24.75 1.57 -13.83
C GLY A 279 -23.74 0.49 -14.14
N ARG A 280 -22.49 0.65 -13.70
CA ARG A 280 -21.37 -0.26 -13.98
C ARG A 280 -21.21 -1.38 -12.98
N PHE A 281 -21.36 -1.09 -11.68
CA PHE A 281 -21.00 -2.02 -10.63
C PHE A 281 -22.22 -2.57 -9.88
N ARG A 282 -22.24 -3.89 -9.74
CA ARG A 282 -23.25 -4.55 -8.91
C ARG A 282 -23.00 -4.27 -7.43
N THR A 283 -24.08 -4.22 -6.66
CA THR A 283 -24.02 -4.12 -5.22
C THR A 283 -23.37 -5.38 -4.62
N LEU A 284 -22.43 -5.18 -3.70
CA LEU A 284 -21.74 -6.27 -3.01
C LEU A 284 -22.39 -6.62 -1.66
N ILE A 285 -22.77 -5.60 -0.91
CA ILE A 285 -23.23 -5.67 0.48
C ILE A 285 -24.43 -4.75 0.67
N GLY A 286 -25.24 -5.03 1.66
CA GLY A 286 -26.43 -4.24 2.02
C GLY A 286 -26.64 -4.13 3.52
N ALA A 287 -27.61 -3.33 3.94
CA ALA A 287 -28.04 -3.19 5.31
C ALA A 287 -29.48 -3.73 5.49
N GLU A 288 -29.88 -3.95 6.72
CA GLU A 288 -31.21 -4.48 7.04
C GLU A 288 -32.34 -3.49 6.81
N SER A 289 -32.06 -2.18 6.93
CA SER A 289 -33.05 -1.12 6.75
C SER A 289 -32.39 0.16 6.22
N TYR A 290 -33.19 1.00 5.58
CA TYR A 290 -32.78 2.27 5.00
C TYR A 290 -33.77 3.35 5.39
N GLU A 291 -33.26 4.57 5.72
CA GLU A 291 -34.11 5.77 5.90
C GLU A 291 -34.79 6.11 4.56
N ASP A 292 -36.06 6.52 4.60
CA ASP A 292 -36.67 7.15 3.42
C ASP A 292 -36.15 8.59 3.33
N PRO A 293 -35.36 8.94 2.30
CA PRO A 293 -34.73 10.26 2.22
C PRO A 293 -35.75 11.40 2.02
N PHE A 294 -36.91 11.12 1.44
CA PHE A 294 -37.94 12.15 1.27
C PHE A 294 -38.70 12.45 2.55
N GLU A 295 -38.94 11.46 3.42
CA GLU A 295 -39.49 11.71 4.75
C GLU A 295 -38.54 12.58 5.59
N ALA A 296 -37.24 12.39 5.47
CA ALA A 296 -36.25 13.24 6.11
C ALA A 296 -36.31 14.68 5.59
N LEU A 297 -36.41 14.87 4.26
CA LEU A 297 -36.52 16.18 3.61
C LEU A 297 -37.82 16.88 3.99
N GLU A 298 -38.95 16.20 4.03
CA GLU A 298 -40.25 16.75 4.48
C GLU A 298 -40.21 17.17 5.94
N ALA A 299 -39.42 16.48 6.77
CA ALA A 299 -39.16 16.84 8.16
C ALA A 299 -38.15 17.98 8.33
N GLY A 300 -37.64 18.59 7.24
CA GLY A 300 -36.63 19.63 7.25
C GLY A 300 -35.23 19.18 7.66
N ARG A 301 -34.91 17.88 7.53
CA ARG A 301 -33.60 17.30 7.86
C ARG A 301 -32.85 16.88 6.58
N ALA A 302 -31.53 16.98 6.63
CA ALA A 302 -30.67 16.38 5.62
C ALA A 302 -30.78 14.84 5.71
N PRO A 303 -31.10 14.11 4.61
CA PRO A 303 -31.20 12.65 4.61
C PRO A 303 -29.81 12.02 4.65
N LYS A 304 -29.70 10.84 5.28
CA LYS A 304 -28.40 10.14 5.42
C LYS A 304 -27.89 9.56 4.11
N LEU A 305 -28.76 9.24 3.15
CA LEU A 305 -28.46 8.58 1.88
C LEU A 305 -27.65 7.27 2.09
N ASP A 306 -28.10 6.44 3.02
CA ASP A 306 -27.33 5.27 3.49
C ASP A 306 -27.09 4.24 2.39
N ALA A 307 -28.04 4.01 1.50
CA ALA A 307 -27.86 3.08 0.38
C ALA A 307 -26.83 3.60 -0.64
N LEU A 308 -26.84 4.90 -0.94
CA LEU A 308 -25.88 5.53 -1.84
C LEU A 308 -24.47 5.49 -1.23
N ARG A 309 -24.33 5.84 0.05
CA ARG A 309 -23.05 5.79 0.78
C ARG A 309 -22.48 4.37 0.84
N LEU A 310 -23.33 3.38 1.08
CA LEU A 310 -22.93 1.98 1.13
C LEU A 310 -22.46 1.48 -0.23
N HIS A 311 -23.20 1.79 -1.31
CA HIS A 311 -22.82 1.42 -2.66
C HIS A 311 -21.48 2.03 -3.07
N THR A 312 -21.32 3.35 -2.88
CA THR A 312 -20.10 4.08 -3.24
C THR A 312 -18.90 3.67 -2.38
N GLY A 313 -19.12 3.13 -1.17
CA GLY A 313 -18.10 2.54 -0.32
C GLY A 313 -17.50 1.22 -0.84
N THR A 314 -18.06 0.65 -1.92
CA THR A 314 -17.56 -0.55 -2.60
C THR A 314 -17.06 -0.29 -4.02
N VAL A 315 -17.00 0.96 -4.44
CA VAL A 315 -16.42 1.43 -5.71
C VAL A 315 -15.34 2.45 -5.38
N TYR A 316 -14.13 2.16 -5.77
CA TYR A 316 -12.96 2.89 -5.30
C TYR A 316 -12.43 3.81 -6.39
N ARG A 317 -12.84 5.09 -6.34
CA ARG A 317 -12.27 6.14 -7.19
C ARG A 317 -11.08 6.79 -6.48
N TRP A 318 -10.01 7.09 -7.20
CA TRP A 318 -8.83 7.75 -6.64
C TRP A 318 -9.11 9.17 -6.13
N ASN A 319 -9.99 9.91 -6.80
CA ASN A 319 -10.68 11.05 -6.24
C ASN A 319 -12.14 10.65 -6.07
N ARG A 320 -12.61 10.59 -4.83
CA ARG A 320 -13.95 10.12 -4.50
C ARG A 320 -14.88 11.28 -4.20
N ALA A 321 -16.05 11.26 -4.82
CA ALA A 321 -17.15 12.14 -4.46
C ALA A 321 -17.81 11.64 -3.18
N CYS A 322 -17.88 12.46 -2.14
CA CYS A 322 -18.47 12.10 -0.86
C CYS A 322 -19.63 13.05 -0.52
N TYR A 323 -20.76 12.45 -0.18
CA TYR A 323 -21.86 13.14 0.48
C TYR A 323 -21.66 13.06 2.00
N GLY A 324 -21.93 14.16 2.71
CA GLY A 324 -21.84 14.22 4.17
C GLY A 324 -22.85 15.16 4.77
N ILE A 325 -23.02 15.08 6.09
CA ILE A 325 -23.84 15.99 6.88
C ILE A 325 -22.96 16.54 8.02
N SER A 326 -22.90 17.85 8.14
CA SER A 326 -22.23 18.54 9.25
C SER A 326 -23.13 19.67 9.73
N ASP A 327 -23.27 19.82 11.04
CA ASP A 327 -24.14 20.86 11.66
C ASP A 327 -25.58 20.81 11.11
N GLY A 328 -26.10 19.61 10.75
CA GLY A 328 -27.43 19.41 10.18
C GLY A 328 -27.57 19.79 8.71
N LYS A 329 -26.51 20.25 8.03
CA LYS A 329 -26.50 20.62 6.62
C LYS A 329 -25.79 19.57 5.78
N ALA A 330 -26.38 19.23 4.65
CA ALA A 330 -25.79 18.35 3.67
C ALA A 330 -24.73 19.08 2.83
N HIS A 331 -23.63 18.42 2.54
CA HIS A 331 -22.54 18.99 1.75
C HIS A 331 -21.88 17.95 0.85
N LEU A 332 -21.12 18.41 -0.14
CA LEU A 332 -20.28 17.58 -0.99
C LEU A 332 -18.80 17.86 -0.71
N ARG A 333 -18.00 16.80 -0.69
CA ARG A 333 -16.55 16.90 -0.60
C ARG A 333 -15.86 15.97 -1.59
N ILE A 334 -14.64 16.32 -1.93
CA ILE A 334 -13.74 15.49 -2.72
C ILE A 334 -12.71 14.89 -1.76
N GLU A 335 -12.59 13.58 -1.78
CA GLU A 335 -11.63 12.82 -1.02
C GLU A 335 -10.50 12.39 -1.95
N ASN A 336 -9.29 12.88 -1.71
CA ASN A 336 -8.09 12.46 -2.42
C ASN A 336 -7.50 11.22 -1.73
N ARG A 337 -7.61 10.05 -2.37
CA ARG A 337 -7.08 8.76 -1.90
C ARG A 337 -5.71 8.42 -2.51
N LEU A 338 -5.18 9.33 -3.34
CA LEU A 338 -3.93 9.10 -4.06
C LEU A 338 -2.72 9.10 -3.13
N LEU A 339 -2.70 10.01 -2.15
CA LEU A 339 -1.54 10.22 -1.30
C LEU A 339 -1.24 8.97 -0.45
N PRO A 340 -0.01 8.45 -0.50
CA PRO A 340 0.42 7.36 0.39
C PRO A 340 0.51 7.85 1.84
N SER A 341 0.42 6.92 2.79
CA SER A 341 0.79 7.15 4.17
C SER A 341 2.29 7.48 4.27
N GLY A 342 2.65 8.45 5.10
CA GLY A 342 4.02 8.91 5.35
C GLY A 342 4.64 9.78 4.24
N PRO A 343 5.95 10.00 4.27
CA PRO A 343 6.91 9.41 5.23
C PRO A 343 6.86 10.01 6.64
N THR A 344 6.52 11.29 6.83
CA THR A 344 6.34 11.94 8.14
C THR A 344 5.05 12.75 8.15
N VAL A 345 4.57 13.15 9.32
CA VAL A 345 3.38 14.00 9.44
C VAL A 345 3.58 15.33 8.71
N ILE A 346 4.74 15.97 8.85
CA ILE A 346 5.01 17.22 8.13
C ILE A 346 5.01 17.03 6.61
N ASP A 347 5.50 15.90 6.10
CA ASP A 347 5.47 15.59 4.67
C ASP A 347 4.05 15.35 4.16
N GLU A 348 3.19 14.69 4.94
CA GLU A 348 1.78 14.45 4.63
C GLU A 348 0.98 15.75 4.60
N VAL A 349 1.15 16.60 5.63
CA VAL A 349 0.48 17.90 5.68
C VAL A 349 1.00 18.85 4.59
N ALA A 350 2.27 18.74 4.22
CA ALA A 350 2.83 19.46 3.06
C ALA A 350 2.21 18.99 1.74
N ASN A 351 1.96 17.67 1.58
CA ASN A 351 1.22 17.14 0.44
C ASN A 351 -0.24 17.63 0.42
N ALA A 352 -0.89 17.69 1.58
CA ALA A 352 -2.24 18.25 1.72
C ALA A 352 -2.26 19.74 1.36
N ALA A 353 -1.29 20.53 1.84
CA ALA A 353 -1.14 21.94 1.51
C ALA A 353 -0.95 22.16 0.00
N LEU A 354 -0.11 21.36 -0.65
CA LEU A 354 0.06 21.39 -2.11
C LEU A 354 -1.25 21.07 -2.83
N TRP A 355 -1.94 19.99 -2.45
CA TRP A 355 -3.18 19.59 -3.11
C TRP A 355 -4.30 20.61 -2.91
N ILE A 356 -4.55 21.07 -1.67
CA ILE A 356 -5.56 22.08 -1.35
C ILE A 356 -5.23 23.40 -2.04
N GLY A 357 -3.97 23.83 -1.97
CA GLY A 357 -3.50 25.04 -2.63
C GLY A 357 -3.71 25.00 -4.15
N LEU A 358 -3.39 23.86 -4.80
CA LEU A 358 -3.64 23.65 -6.22
C LEU A 358 -5.14 23.62 -6.53
N MET A 359 -5.97 22.98 -5.72
CA MET A 359 -7.43 22.99 -5.89
C MET A 359 -7.99 24.41 -5.89
N GLN A 360 -7.54 25.24 -4.95
CA GLN A 360 -7.99 26.64 -4.84
C GLN A 360 -7.36 27.56 -5.92
N GLY A 361 -6.06 27.39 -6.21
CA GLY A 361 -5.35 28.17 -7.21
C GLY A 361 -5.84 27.87 -8.62
N ALA A 362 -5.91 26.59 -8.98
CA ALA A 362 -6.40 26.18 -10.29
C ALA A 362 -7.87 26.55 -10.53
N ALA A 363 -8.72 26.51 -9.48
CA ALA A 363 -10.11 26.96 -9.60
C ALA A 363 -10.25 28.43 -9.97
N ARG A 364 -9.25 29.25 -9.66
CA ARG A 364 -9.23 30.71 -9.95
C ARG A 364 -8.50 31.04 -11.24
N GLU A 365 -7.40 30.32 -11.54
CA GLU A 365 -6.46 30.69 -12.60
C GLU A 365 -6.65 29.87 -13.90
N LEU A 366 -7.11 28.64 -13.78
CA LEU A 366 -7.33 27.79 -14.94
C LEU A 366 -8.76 27.87 -15.45
N GLY A 367 -8.90 27.68 -16.76
CA GLY A 367 -10.19 27.46 -17.40
C GLY A 367 -10.81 26.12 -17.04
N ASP A 368 -11.77 25.69 -17.85
CA ASP A 368 -12.39 24.39 -17.72
C ASP A 368 -11.38 23.28 -18.12
N PRO A 369 -11.05 22.32 -17.25
CA PRO A 369 -10.14 21.24 -17.58
C PRO A 369 -10.50 20.47 -18.86
N ARG A 370 -11.79 20.40 -19.19
CA ARG A 370 -12.32 19.76 -20.39
C ARG A 370 -11.85 20.41 -21.71
N GLU A 371 -11.54 21.70 -21.64
CA GLU A 371 -11.04 22.47 -22.79
C GLU A 371 -9.50 22.53 -22.82
N LEU A 372 -8.86 22.23 -21.69
CA LEU A 372 -7.42 22.38 -21.50
C LEU A 372 -6.64 21.08 -21.77
N MET A 373 -7.26 19.92 -21.54
CA MET A 373 -6.56 18.63 -21.64
C MET A 373 -7.54 17.49 -21.94
N ASP A 374 -7.11 16.53 -22.74
CA ASP A 374 -7.83 15.27 -22.88
C ASP A 374 -7.79 14.45 -21.58
N PHE A 375 -8.91 13.78 -21.24
CA PHE A 375 -9.01 13.00 -20.01
C PHE A 375 -7.96 11.87 -19.96
N ASP A 376 -7.65 11.27 -21.10
CA ASP A 376 -6.65 10.21 -21.20
C ASP A 376 -5.24 10.72 -20.92
N ASP A 377 -4.93 11.99 -21.22
CA ASP A 377 -3.66 12.61 -20.85
C ASP A 377 -3.54 12.79 -19.33
N ALA A 378 -4.58 13.26 -18.65
CA ALA A 378 -4.61 13.34 -17.18
C ALA A 378 -4.42 11.96 -16.55
N LYS A 379 -5.05 10.92 -17.09
CA LYS A 379 -4.89 9.53 -16.66
C LYS A 379 -3.49 8.99 -16.91
N ASN A 380 -2.91 9.29 -18.07
CA ASN A 380 -1.53 8.91 -18.40
C ASN A 380 -0.52 9.61 -17.51
N ASN A 381 -0.74 10.87 -17.15
CA ASN A 381 0.08 11.61 -16.19
C ASN A 381 0.09 10.92 -14.82
N LEU A 382 -1.07 10.47 -14.33
CA LEU A 382 -1.15 9.72 -13.08
C LEU A 382 -0.38 8.39 -13.14
N LEU A 383 -0.51 7.64 -14.25
CA LEU A 383 0.22 6.39 -14.45
C LEU A 383 1.74 6.62 -14.57
N ALA A 384 2.17 7.69 -15.23
CA ALA A 384 3.58 8.08 -15.31
C ALA A 384 4.12 8.46 -13.93
N ALA A 385 3.35 9.23 -13.14
CA ALA A 385 3.69 9.57 -11.76
C ALA A 385 3.88 8.32 -10.90
N ALA A 386 2.93 7.39 -10.92
CA ALA A 386 3.01 6.18 -10.13
C ALA A 386 4.21 5.29 -10.50
N ARG A 387 4.55 5.21 -11.78
CA ARG A 387 5.68 4.40 -12.27
C ARG A 387 7.03 5.03 -12.01
N LEU A 388 7.16 6.33 -12.28
CA LEU A 388 8.43 7.04 -12.39
C LEU A 388 8.63 8.09 -11.29
N GLY A 389 7.58 8.50 -10.57
CA GLY A 389 7.65 9.61 -9.63
C GLY A 389 8.12 10.89 -10.33
N MET A 390 9.09 11.57 -9.75
CA MET A 390 9.65 12.81 -10.28
C MET A 390 10.50 12.66 -11.54
N ASP A 391 10.87 11.43 -11.91
CA ASP A 391 11.58 11.16 -13.17
C ASP A 391 10.63 11.18 -14.40
N GLY A 392 9.32 11.37 -14.16
CA GLY A 392 8.26 11.34 -15.18
C GLY A 392 8.21 12.60 -16.04
N GLN A 393 7.58 12.43 -17.23
CA GLN A 393 7.15 13.52 -18.10
C GLN A 393 5.63 13.60 -18.06
N MET A 394 5.07 14.81 -18.09
CA MET A 394 3.64 15.03 -18.04
C MET A 394 3.16 15.96 -19.12
N GLN A 395 2.12 15.56 -19.82
CA GLN A 395 1.38 16.45 -20.71
C GLN A 395 0.67 17.51 -19.86
N TRP A 396 0.78 18.79 -20.21
CA TRP A 396 0.18 19.86 -19.44
C TRP A 396 -0.81 20.71 -20.26
N THR A 397 -1.46 21.65 -19.60
CA THR A 397 -2.54 22.46 -20.14
C THR A 397 -2.13 23.43 -21.26
N ASP A 398 -0.83 23.63 -21.47
CA ASP A 398 -0.27 24.40 -22.59
C ASP A 398 -0.06 23.55 -23.87
N GLY A 399 -0.46 22.28 -23.84
CA GLY A 399 -0.29 21.34 -24.96
C GLY A 399 1.11 20.76 -25.09
N HIS A 400 2.00 20.99 -24.12
CA HIS A 400 3.37 20.50 -24.14
C HIS A 400 3.64 19.48 -23.03
N SER A 401 4.66 18.64 -23.24
CA SER A 401 5.15 17.71 -22.23
C SER A 401 6.29 18.36 -21.44
N HIS A 402 6.16 18.32 -20.11
CA HIS A 402 7.13 18.91 -19.18
C HIS A 402 7.74 17.85 -18.27
N PRO A 403 9.04 17.96 -17.90
CA PRO A 403 9.58 17.24 -16.76
C PRO A 403 8.78 17.61 -15.51
N VAL A 404 8.29 16.62 -14.76
CA VAL A 404 7.35 16.89 -13.64
C VAL A 404 7.96 17.79 -12.57
N HIS A 405 9.26 17.64 -12.27
CA HIS A 405 9.95 18.49 -11.28
C HIS A 405 9.97 19.97 -11.69
N GLN A 406 10.16 20.26 -13.00
CA GLN A 406 10.12 21.63 -13.50
C GLN A 406 8.69 22.18 -13.46
N LEU A 407 7.71 21.41 -13.93
CA LEU A 407 6.30 21.78 -13.85
C LEU A 407 5.87 22.15 -12.42
N LEU A 408 6.28 21.33 -11.44
CA LEU A 408 5.99 21.57 -10.02
C LEU A 408 6.66 22.85 -9.52
N LEU A 409 7.97 23.06 -9.78
CA LEU A 409 8.71 24.21 -9.26
C LEU A 409 8.29 25.52 -9.92
N ASP A 410 8.11 25.52 -11.25
CA ASP A 410 7.95 26.75 -12.03
C ASP A 410 6.50 27.22 -12.10
N GLN A 411 5.52 26.30 -12.04
CA GLN A 411 4.11 26.63 -12.24
C GLN A 411 3.24 26.25 -11.04
N LEU A 412 3.32 24.99 -10.56
CA LEU A 412 2.33 24.45 -9.64
C LEU A 412 2.52 24.91 -8.19
N LEU A 413 3.75 24.92 -7.67
CA LEU A 413 4.01 25.45 -6.32
C LEU A 413 3.64 26.94 -6.20
N PRO A 414 4.00 27.83 -7.15
CA PRO A 414 3.50 29.21 -7.12
C PRO A 414 1.97 29.32 -7.19
N MET A 415 1.31 28.47 -7.98
CA MET A 415 -0.16 28.42 -8.07
C MET A 415 -0.78 27.95 -6.74
N ALA A 416 -0.20 26.93 -6.11
CA ALA A 416 -0.66 26.42 -4.81
C ALA A 416 -0.54 27.49 -3.72
N GLN A 417 0.59 28.23 -3.68
CA GLN A 417 0.77 29.34 -2.75
C GLN A 417 -0.33 30.39 -2.91
N ARG A 418 -0.56 30.88 -4.14
CA ARG A 418 -1.64 31.85 -4.39
C ARG A 418 -3.02 31.32 -4.03
N GLY A 419 -3.24 30.01 -4.21
CA GLY A 419 -4.49 29.35 -3.82
C GLY A 419 -4.71 29.34 -2.31
N LEU A 420 -3.69 29.05 -1.52
CA LEU A 420 -3.73 29.08 -0.05
C LEU A 420 -3.89 30.53 0.46
N ASP A 421 -3.12 31.48 -0.07
CA ASP A 421 -3.21 32.91 0.30
C ASP A 421 -4.62 33.45 0.05
N ALA A 422 -5.19 33.11 -1.12
CA ALA A 422 -6.53 33.55 -1.49
C ALA A 422 -7.66 32.87 -0.70
N SER A 423 -7.34 31.75 -0.02
CA SER A 423 -8.25 31.09 0.93
C SER A 423 -8.07 31.57 2.36
N GLY A 424 -7.18 32.55 2.59
CA GLY A 424 -6.93 33.13 3.91
C GLY A 424 -6.17 32.18 4.86
N VAL A 425 -5.42 31.21 4.34
CA VAL A 425 -4.53 30.39 5.16
C VAL A 425 -3.34 31.19 5.62
N ASP A 426 -2.89 30.98 6.86
CA ASP A 426 -1.76 31.70 7.43
C ASP A 426 -0.51 31.60 6.55
N GLU A 427 0.04 32.78 6.21
CA GLU A 427 1.18 32.88 5.27
C GLU A 427 2.41 32.10 5.75
N ALA A 428 2.69 32.14 7.06
CA ALA A 428 3.82 31.42 7.64
C ALA A 428 3.67 29.89 7.48
N ASP A 429 2.47 29.36 7.67
CA ASP A 429 2.20 27.92 7.53
C ASP A 429 2.22 27.48 6.08
N SER A 430 1.57 28.26 5.19
CA SER A 430 1.54 27.93 3.75
C SER A 430 2.96 27.92 3.14
N HIS A 431 3.79 28.92 3.45
CA HIS A 431 5.18 28.97 3.00
C HIS A 431 6.00 27.80 3.56
N ARG A 432 5.96 27.56 4.88
CA ARG A 432 6.68 26.47 5.54
C ARG A 432 6.38 25.12 4.92
N LEU A 433 5.10 24.81 4.71
CA LEU A 433 4.69 23.52 4.17
C LEU A 433 5.01 23.35 2.68
N LEU A 434 4.81 24.39 1.87
CA LEU A 434 5.18 24.34 0.45
C LEU A 434 6.71 24.32 0.25
N ASP A 435 7.48 24.89 1.19
CA ASP A 435 8.95 24.78 1.18
C ASP A 435 9.41 23.35 1.45
N VAL A 436 8.72 22.58 2.31
CA VAL A 436 8.98 21.13 2.47
C VAL A 436 8.85 20.39 1.14
N VAL A 437 7.79 20.70 0.37
CA VAL A 437 7.60 20.11 -0.97
C VAL A 437 8.69 20.58 -1.93
N ARG A 438 9.02 21.87 -1.93
CA ARG A 438 10.09 22.45 -2.79
C ARG A 438 11.43 21.79 -2.52
N ASP A 439 11.82 21.65 -1.27
CA ASP A 439 13.06 21.01 -0.85
C ASP A 439 13.13 19.55 -1.30
N ARG A 440 12.01 18.80 -1.13
CA ARG A 440 11.87 17.42 -1.60
C ARG A 440 12.11 17.31 -3.10
N ILE A 441 11.55 18.25 -3.89
CA ILE A 441 11.73 18.27 -5.35
C ILE A 441 13.15 18.63 -5.72
N GLN A 442 13.72 19.69 -5.13
CA GLN A 442 15.08 20.18 -5.44
C GLN A 442 16.16 19.16 -5.04
N LYS A 443 15.98 18.47 -3.92
CA LYS A 443 16.89 17.41 -3.46
C LYS A 443 16.57 16.06 -4.12
N GLU A 444 15.53 16.01 -4.95
CA GLU A 444 15.02 14.78 -5.58
C GLU A 444 14.79 13.63 -4.58
N ARG A 445 14.21 13.92 -3.40
CA ARG A 445 14.03 13.02 -2.27
C ARG A 445 12.55 12.71 -2.04
N THR A 446 11.99 11.72 -2.76
CA THR A 446 10.69 11.12 -2.39
C THR A 446 10.92 9.90 -1.49
N GLY A 447 9.89 9.50 -0.73
CA GLY A 447 9.97 8.28 0.10
C GLY A 447 10.38 7.06 -0.72
N ALA A 448 9.79 6.90 -1.91
CA ALA A 448 10.17 5.82 -2.82
C ALA A 448 11.65 5.88 -3.24
N ARG A 449 12.16 7.08 -3.53
CA ARG A 449 13.56 7.23 -3.95
C ARG A 449 14.52 6.98 -2.79
N TRP A 450 14.18 7.46 -1.60
CA TRP A 450 14.94 7.17 -0.38
C TRP A 450 15.04 5.67 -0.10
N MET A 451 13.90 4.95 -0.13
CA MET A 451 13.89 3.49 0.08
C MET A 451 14.71 2.74 -0.97
N LEU A 452 14.57 3.09 -2.25
CA LEU A 452 15.28 2.40 -3.33
C LEU A 452 16.79 2.63 -3.28
N PHE A 453 17.24 3.86 -2.97
CA PHE A 453 18.67 4.16 -2.85
C PHE A 453 19.28 3.51 -1.61
N SER A 454 18.60 3.57 -0.47
CA SER A 454 19.00 2.87 0.74
C SER A 454 19.12 1.36 0.51
N ALA A 455 18.11 0.76 -0.11
CA ALA A 455 18.13 -0.67 -0.46
C ALA A 455 19.30 -1.01 -1.41
N ALA A 456 19.55 -0.19 -2.43
CA ALA A 456 20.65 -0.42 -3.37
C ALA A 456 22.03 -0.34 -2.70
N GLN A 457 22.18 0.51 -1.70
CA GLN A 457 23.41 0.62 -0.90
C GLN A 457 23.58 -0.62 0.01
N MET A 458 22.55 -0.97 0.78
CA MET A 458 22.60 -2.06 1.76
C MET A 458 22.73 -3.46 1.12
N ARG A 459 22.08 -3.72 -0.01
CA ARG A 459 22.12 -5.01 -0.71
C ARG A 459 23.52 -5.45 -1.19
N LYS A 460 24.52 -4.58 -1.14
CA LYS A 460 25.91 -4.94 -1.44
C LYS A 460 26.52 -5.84 -0.36
N GLU A 461 26.05 -5.72 0.89
CA GLU A 461 26.64 -6.34 2.07
C GLU A 461 25.62 -7.08 2.94
N SER A 462 24.31 -6.96 2.64
CA SER A 462 23.22 -7.49 3.46
C SER A 462 22.23 -8.30 2.64
N SER A 463 21.56 -9.24 3.28
CA SER A 463 20.46 -10.01 2.68
C SER A 463 19.25 -9.11 2.37
N VAL A 464 18.32 -9.63 1.57
CA VAL A 464 17.08 -8.91 1.25
C VAL A 464 16.25 -8.68 2.51
N ALA A 465 16.10 -9.69 3.37
CA ALA A 465 15.34 -9.59 4.62
C ALA A 465 15.94 -8.53 5.56
N GLU A 466 17.25 -8.50 5.74
CA GLU A 466 17.93 -7.47 6.53
C GLU A 466 17.75 -6.08 5.96
N THR A 467 17.79 -5.96 4.63
CA THR A 467 17.58 -4.69 3.93
C THR A 467 16.18 -4.13 4.20
N VAL A 468 15.12 -4.94 4.03
CA VAL A 468 13.75 -4.44 4.23
C VAL A 468 13.45 -4.16 5.70
N THR A 469 13.99 -4.96 6.61
CA THR A 469 13.91 -4.72 8.06
C THR A 469 14.59 -3.40 8.45
N ALA A 470 15.79 -3.13 7.93
CA ALA A 470 16.50 -1.87 8.16
C ALA A 470 15.73 -0.67 7.59
N LEU A 471 15.11 -0.79 6.41
CA LEU A 471 14.25 0.26 5.85
C LEU A 471 13.13 0.63 6.80
N VAL A 472 12.39 -0.35 7.33
CA VAL A 472 11.26 -0.09 8.25
C VAL A 472 11.76 0.53 9.56
N ASN A 473 12.82 -0.02 10.17
CA ASN A 473 13.37 0.50 11.41
C ASN A 473 13.87 1.95 11.26
N CYS A 474 14.63 2.25 10.20
CA CYS A 474 15.10 3.60 9.93
C CYS A 474 13.94 4.56 9.62
N THR A 475 12.89 4.10 8.95
CA THR A 475 11.66 4.89 8.72
C THR A 475 11.03 5.28 10.06
N ILE A 476 10.80 4.34 10.97
CA ILE A 476 10.22 4.62 12.30
C ILE A 476 11.08 5.63 13.07
N ARG A 477 12.39 5.42 13.14
CA ARG A 477 13.33 6.34 13.82
C ARG A 477 13.27 7.76 13.25
N ASN A 478 13.27 7.88 11.92
CA ASN A 478 13.21 9.18 11.27
C ASN A 478 11.84 9.87 11.45
N GLN A 479 10.76 9.09 11.50
CA GLN A 479 9.42 9.61 11.83
C GLN A 479 9.35 10.19 13.25
N GLU A 480 10.09 9.62 14.21
CA GLU A 480 10.15 10.13 15.58
C GLU A 480 10.88 11.47 15.71
N THR A 481 11.76 11.78 14.77
CA THR A 481 12.47 13.07 14.75
C THR A 481 11.63 14.21 14.21
N GLU A 482 10.48 13.91 13.61
CA GLU A 482 9.60 14.87 12.91
C GLU A 482 10.34 15.68 11.81
N THR A 483 11.52 15.21 11.38
CA THR A 483 12.33 15.86 10.36
C THR A 483 11.78 15.55 8.97
N PRO A 484 11.60 16.52 8.08
CA PRO A 484 11.16 16.27 6.71
C PRO A 484 12.05 15.25 5.99
N LEU A 485 11.43 14.41 5.16
CA LEU A 485 12.12 13.38 4.38
C LEU A 485 13.34 13.88 3.58
N ALA A 486 13.25 15.12 3.08
CA ALA A 486 14.33 15.72 2.30
C ALA A 486 15.69 15.76 3.03
N ASP A 487 15.67 15.71 4.37
CA ASP A 487 16.85 15.77 5.23
C ASP A 487 17.24 14.42 5.84
N TRP A 488 16.51 13.34 5.50
CA TRP A 488 16.85 12.01 6.02
C TRP A 488 18.17 11.50 5.44
N PRO A 489 19.08 10.94 6.27
CA PRO A 489 20.19 10.15 5.78
C PRO A 489 19.69 8.88 5.07
N LEU A 490 20.50 8.26 4.22
CA LEU A 490 20.18 6.92 3.71
C LEU A 490 20.18 5.91 4.86
N ALA A 491 19.30 4.91 4.77
CA ALA A 491 19.24 3.85 5.77
C ALA A 491 20.49 2.95 5.69
N GLU A 492 20.94 2.51 6.85
CA GLU A 492 22.06 1.58 7.00
C GLU A 492 21.67 0.40 7.89
N THR A 493 22.21 -0.77 7.62
CA THR A 493 21.91 -1.99 8.40
C THR A 493 22.48 -1.93 9.81
N CYS A 494 23.54 -1.18 10.04
CA CYS A 494 24.12 -0.98 11.38
C CYS A 494 23.27 -0.08 12.29
N ASP A 495 22.32 0.65 11.74
CA ASP A 495 21.38 1.49 12.48
C ASP A 495 20.23 0.72 13.16
N VAL A 496 20.17 -0.59 12.94
CA VAL A 496 19.08 -1.43 13.45
C VAL A 496 19.25 -1.68 14.95
N SER A 497 18.42 -1.04 15.77
CA SER A 497 18.36 -1.24 17.23
C SER A 497 17.56 -2.48 17.65
N ILE A 498 17.20 -3.33 16.69
CA ILE A 498 16.44 -4.55 16.94
C ILE A 498 17.32 -5.53 17.70
N SER A 499 16.77 -6.11 18.77
CA SER A 499 17.44 -7.22 19.44
C SER A 499 17.74 -8.33 18.41
N TRP A 500 19.01 -8.76 18.34
CA TRP A 500 19.39 -9.87 17.47
C TRP A 500 18.53 -11.12 17.68
N ARG A 501 17.94 -11.27 18.88
CA ARG A 501 17.02 -12.37 19.20
C ARG A 501 15.73 -12.26 18.42
N ASP A 502 15.16 -11.05 18.29
CA ASP A 502 13.92 -10.82 17.57
C ASP A 502 14.17 -10.85 16.06
N GLN A 503 15.31 -10.32 15.60
CA GLN A 503 15.69 -10.28 14.19
C GLN A 503 15.97 -11.64 13.56
N TYR A 504 16.58 -12.56 14.32
CA TYR A 504 17.01 -13.88 13.82
C TYR A 504 16.32 -15.05 14.53
N GLU A 505 15.14 -14.83 15.09
CA GLU A 505 14.40 -15.88 15.80
C GLU A 505 13.96 -17.01 14.87
N ARG A 506 13.53 -16.66 13.63
CA ARG A 506 12.97 -17.60 12.66
C ARG A 506 13.83 -17.75 11.42
N VAL A 507 13.69 -18.90 10.76
CA VAL A 507 14.38 -19.25 9.52
C VAL A 507 14.05 -18.27 8.40
N SER A 508 12.82 -17.76 8.32
CA SER A 508 12.40 -16.75 7.34
C SER A 508 13.29 -15.51 7.30
N SER A 509 13.86 -15.10 8.46
CA SER A 509 14.71 -13.91 8.56
C SER A 509 16.14 -14.10 8.00
N LEU A 510 16.56 -15.34 7.76
CA LEU A 510 17.95 -15.67 7.37
C LEU A 510 18.07 -16.55 6.12
N MET A 511 16.95 -17.08 5.61
CA MET A 511 16.97 -17.90 4.40
C MET A 511 17.27 -17.06 3.16
N ASN A 512 17.95 -17.64 2.19
CA ASN A 512 18.09 -17.07 0.86
C ASN A 512 16.86 -17.44 0.03
N THR A 513 16.21 -16.44 -0.57
CA THR A 513 15.04 -16.61 -1.43
C THR A 513 15.36 -16.47 -2.93
N ASP A 514 16.56 -15.97 -3.28
CA ASP A 514 17.04 -15.92 -4.65
C ASP A 514 17.82 -17.19 -4.96
N LEU A 515 17.12 -18.23 -5.44
CA LEU A 515 17.62 -19.58 -5.55
C LEU A 515 17.83 -19.99 -7.01
N PHE A 516 18.90 -20.73 -7.23
CA PHE A 516 19.06 -21.52 -8.43
C PHE A 516 18.51 -22.92 -8.16
N THR A 517 17.57 -23.36 -8.98
CA THR A 517 16.95 -24.69 -8.92
C THR A 517 17.15 -25.43 -10.22
N VAL A 518 17.04 -26.74 -10.19
CA VAL A 518 17.02 -27.61 -11.38
C VAL A 518 15.85 -28.58 -11.28
N ARG A 519 15.42 -29.12 -12.41
CA ARG A 519 14.44 -30.22 -12.47
C ARG A 519 15.13 -31.57 -12.39
N GLU A 520 14.42 -32.57 -11.90
CA GLU A 520 14.94 -33.93 -11.78
C GLU A 520 15.35 -34.55 -13.13
N THR A 521 14.74 -34.09 -14.24
CA THR A 521 15.01 -34.55 -15.62
C THR A 521 16.15 -33.80 -16.30
N GLU A 522 16.65 -32.72 -15.71
CA GLU A 522 17.76 -31.95 -16.28
C GLU A 522 19.09 -32.64 -16.10
N LEU A 523 20.07 -32.25 -16.89
CA LEU A 523 21.39 -32.91 -16.93
C LEU A 523 22.20 -32.60 -15.68
N VAL A 524 22.85 -33.62 -15.13
CA VAL A 524 23.82 -33.48 -14.02
C VAL A 524 24.95 -32.52 -14.40
N GLU A 525 25.40 -32.52 -15.65
CA GLU A 525 26.42 -31.59 -16.16
C GLU A 525 25.98 -30.13 -16.12
N LEU A 526 24.71 -29.85 -16.39
CA LEU A 526 24.17 -28.47 -16.24
C LEU A 526 24.25 -28.02 -14.79
N ALA A 527 23.76 -28.85 -13.86
CA ALA A 527 23.80 -28.53 -12.43
C ALA A 527 25.24 -28.37 -11.91
N ALA A 528 26.18 -29.21 -12.38
CA ALA A 528 27.59 -29.11 -12.03
C ALA A 528 28.21 -27.80 -12.52
N ASN A 529 27.91 -27.38 -13.75
CA ASN A 529 28.36 -26.09 -14.28
C ASN A 529 27.74 -24.92 -13.53
N MET A 530 26.44 -24.97 -13.17
CA MET A 530 25.79 -23.93 -12.35
C MET A 530 26.46 -23.82 -10.98
N MET A 531 26.82 -24.95 -10.35
CA MET A 531 27.56 -24.95 -9.08
C MET A 531 28.93 -24.28 -9.22
N ASP A 532 29.66 -24.52 -10.32
CA ASP A 532 30.95 -23.91 -10.58
C ASP A 532 30.81 -22.40 -10.88
N TRP A 533 29.95 -22.03 -11.80
CA TRP A 533 29.78 -20.62 -12.23
C TRP A 533 29.33 -19.69 -11.11
N TRP A 534 28.45 -20.19 -10.24
CA TRP A 534 27.85 -19.41 -9.17
C TRP A 534 28.39 -19.76 -7.78
N HIS A 535 29.44 -20.59 -7.70
CA HIS A 535 30.05 -21.06 -6.45
C HIS A 535 29.07 -21.69 -5.47
N LEU A 536 28.06 -22.42 -6.00
CA LEU A 536 27.02 -23.06 -5.20
C LEU A 536 27.49 -24.42 -4.69
N ARG A 537 27.15 -24.74 -3.44
CA ARG A 537 27.40 -26.07 -2.84
C ARG A 537 26.17 -26.96 -2.86
N HIS A 538 24.99 -26.36 -3.04
CA HIS A 538 23.69 -27.03 -2.99
C HIS A 538 22.79 -26.43 -4.06
N ILE A 539 22.04 -27.26 -4.77
CA ILE A 539 20.98 -26.85 -5.69
C ILE A 539 19.73 -27.67 -5.37
N PRO A 540 18.63 -27.03 -4.93
CA PRO A 540 17.35 -27.69 -4.78
C PRO A 540 16.81 -28.20 -6.10
N VAL A 541 16.12 -29.35 -6.07
CA VAL A 541 15.50 -29.97 -7.24
C VAL A 541 14.00 -29.91 -7.10
N GLU A 542 13.34 -29.36 -8.11
CA GLU A 542 11.89 -29.14 -8.14
C GLU A 542 11.22 -30.00 -9.20
N ASP A 543 9.94 -30.33 -8.97
CA ASP A 543 9.05 -30.87 -10.00
C ASP A 543 8.42 -29.76 -10.87
N GLU A 544 7.52 -30.14 -11.79
CA GLU A 544 6.81 -29.17 -12.66
C GLU A 544 5.84 -28.26 -11.91
N SER A 545 5.47 -28.62 -10.68
CA SER A 545 4.57 -27.87 -9.80
C SER A 545 5.32 -27.05 -8.74
N HIS A 546 6.66 -26.97 -8.85
CA HIS A 546 7.57 -26.29 -7.92
C HIS A 546 7.64 -26.91 -6.52
N HIS A 547 7.27 -28.20 -6.36
CA HIS A 547 7.49 -28.90 -5.11
C HIS A 547 8.94 -29.38 -5.03
N LEU A 548 9.50 -29.29 -3.83
CA LEU A 548 10.83 -29.82 -3.55
C LEU A 548 10.83 -31.36 -3.61
N VAL A 549 11.51 -31.94 -4.59
CA VAL A 549 11.63 -33.39 -4.80
C VAL A 549 13.02 -33.92 -4.47
N GLY A 550 14.04 -33.07 -4.40
CA GLY A 550 15.40 -33.47 -4.13
C GLY A 550 16.34 -32.33 -3.79
N LEU A 551 17.56 -32.68 -3.40
CA LEU A 551 18.67 -31.76 -3.20
C LEU A 551 19.93 -32.33 -3.86
N LEU A 552 20.52 -31.58 -4.77
CA LEU A 552 21.81 -31.89 -5.34
C LEU A 552 22.90 -31.18 -4.55
N THR A 553 23.89 -31.96 -4.07
CA THR A 553 25.01 -31.42 -3.30
C THR A 553 26.33 -31.59 -4.04
N HIS A 554 27.27 -30.68 -3.82
CA HIS A 554 28.62 -30.80 -4.35
C HIS A 554 29.28 -32.15 -3.97
N ARG A 555 29.00 -32.70 -2.78
CA ARG A 555 29.46 -34.01 -2.32
C ARG A 555 28.85 -35.15 -3.13
N ALA A 556 27.58 -35.06 -3.53
CA ALA A 556 26.91 -36.02 -4.37
C ALA A 556 27.53 -36.06 -5.77
N LEU A 557 27.80 -34.87 -6.34
CA LEU A 557 28.50 -34.72 -7.62
C LEU A 557 29.92 -35.30 -7.58
N MET A 558 30.68 -35.06 -6.52
CA MET A 558 32.02 -35.63 -6.38
C MET A 558 31.96 -37.15 -6.31
N ARG A 559 31.06 -37.73 -5.49
CA ARG A 559 30.88 -39.19 -5.45
C ARG A 559 30.54 -39.77 -6.81
N PHE A 560 29.65 -39.11 -7.54
CA PHE A 560 29.28 -39.49 -8.90
C PHE A 560 30.49 -39.47 -9.86
N ALA A 561 31.27 -38.38 -9.85
CA ALA A 561 32.45 -38.23 -10.71
C ALA A 561 33.52 -39.32 -10.48
N PHE A 562 33.67 -39.81 -9.24
CA PHE A 562 34.61 -40.86 -8.90
C PHE A 562 34.16 -42.29 -9.33
N HIS A 563 32.87 -42.50 -9.59
CA HIS A 563 32.30 -43.80 -9.91
C HIS A 563 31.86 -43.92 -11.38
N ARG A 564 32.14 -42.90 -12.19
CA ARG A 564 31.72 -42.83 -13.60
C ARG A 564 32.68 -43.63 -14.50
N ASP A 565 32.16 -44.61 -15.23
CA ASP A 565 32.87 -45.25 -16.35
C ASP A 565 32.86 -44.33 -17.58
N ALA A 566 34.00 -44.27 -18.31
CA ALA A 566 34.17 -43.43 -19.49
C ALA A 566 33.27 -43.94 -20.64
N GLY A 567 32.03 -43.46 -20.68
CA GLY A 567 31.08 -43.86 -21.74
C GLY A 567 29.61 -43.53 -21.45
N ASP A 568 29.27 -43.08 -20.26
CA ASP A 568 27.88 -42.74 -19.90
C ASP A 568 27.42 -41.42 -20.51
N ASN A 569 26.42 -41.51 -21.36
CA ASN A 569 25.74 -40.35 -21.96
C ASN A 569 24.75 -39.72 -20.97
N ALA A 570 24.73 -38.38 -20.92
CA ALA A 570 23.66 -37.49 -20.43
C ALA A 570 22.77 -38.06 -19.30
N LEU A 571 23.23 -37.99 -18.04
CA LEU A 571 22.47 -38.48 -16.88
C LEU A 571 21.58 -37.41 -16.30
N PRO A 572 20.33 -37.73 -15.90
CA PRO A 572 19.43 -36.80 -15.24
C PRO A 572 19.83 -36.57 -13.79
N VAL A 573 19.49 -35.40 -13.26
CA VAL A 573 19.74 -35.01 -11.86
C VAL A 573 19.12 -36.02 -10.86
N SER A 574 17.98 -36.63 -11.23
CA SER A 574 17.30 -37.67 -10.43
C SER A 574 18.16 -38.85 -10.02
N ASP A 575 19.25 -39.15 -10.78
CA ASP A 575 20.14 -40.30 -10.52
C ASP A 575 21.22 -39.99 -9.48
N VAL A 576 21.45 -38.67 -9.20
CA VAL A 576 22.52 -38.21 -8.32
C VAL A 576 22.01 -37.45 -7.11
N MET A 577 20.81 -36.83 -7.20
CA MET A 577 20.22 -36.06 -6.12
C MET A 577 19.91 -36.92 -4.88
N GLU A 578 19.95 -36.29 -3.72
CA GLU A 578 19.34 -36.81 -2.50
C GLU A 578 17.83 -36.63 -2.60
N ARG A 579 17.08 -37.73 -2.56
CA ARG A 579 15.62 -37.72 -2.62
C ARG A 579 15.05 -37.41 -1.24
N GLU A 580 13.93 -36.66 -1.21
CA GLU A 580 13.25 -36.26 0.05
C GLU A 580 14.21 -35.65 1.09
N PRO A 581 14.90 -34.56 0.74
CA PRO A 581 15.84 -33.92 1.66
C PRO A 581 15.14 -33.47 2.94
N ILE A 582 15.90 -33.45 4.03
CA ILE A 582 15.43 -32.83 5.28
C ILE A 582 15.17 -31.36 5.02
N CYS A 583 13.95 -30.89 5.30
CA CYS A 583 13.53 -29.52 5.11
C CYS A 583 12.90 -28.96 6.40
N VAL A 584 12.75 -27.65 6.45
CA VAL A 584 12.11 -26.90 7.54
C VAL A 584 11.08 -25.94 6.97
N SER A 585 10.17 -25.46 7.81
CA SER A 585 9.28 -24.36 7.46
C SER A 585 9.95 -23.02 7.74
N GLN A 586 9.48 -21.96 7.12
CA GLN A 586 9.95 -20.59 7.37
C GLN A 586 9.72 -20.13 8.82
N ASP A 587 8.74 -20.71 9.53
CA ASP A 587 8.45 -20.44 10.94
C ASP A 587 9.35 -21.21 11.93
N THR A 588 10.18 -22.11 11.43
CA THR A 588 11.11 -22.87 12.27
C THR A 588 12.06 -21.93 12.99
N ARG A 589 12.28 -22.16 14.29
CA ARG A 589 13.24 -21.34 15.05
C ARG A 589 14.65 -21.57 14.52
N THR A 590 15.41 -20.51 14.37
CA THR A 590 16.80 -20.55 13.88
C THR A 590 17.67 -21.52 14.66
N LEU A 591 17.57 -21.51 16.01
CA LEU A 591 18.34 -22.42 16.86
C LEU A 591 17.97 -23.90 16.63
N ASP A 592 16.68 -24.19 16.35
CA ASP A 592 16.23 -25.55 16.04
C ASP A 592 16.77 -26.00 14.68
N ALA A 593 16.78 -25.11 13.69
CA ALA A 593 17.37 -25.36 12.37
C ALA A 593 18.89 -25.63 12.49
N ILE A 594 19.62 -24.82 13.27
CA ILE A 594 21.05 -25.05 13.54
C ILE A 594 21.27 -26.39 14.27
N ALA A 595 20.45 -26.71 15.27
CA ALA A 595 20.54 -27.98 15.99
C ALA A 595 20.28 -29.16 15.07
N LEU A 596 19.31 -29.04 14.15
CA LEU A 596 18.99 -30.02 13.11
C LEU A 596 20.18 -30.23 12.17
N MET A 597 20.76 -29.14 11.62
CA MET A 597 21.93 -29.20 10.72
C MET A 597 23.11 -29.91 11.40
N ARG A 598 23.36 -29.59 12.67
CA ARG A 598 24.46 -30.21 13.45
C ARG A 598 24.21 -31.69 13.74
N ARG A 599 22.97 -32.06 14.10
CA ARG A 599 22.59 -33.46 14.40
C ARG A 599 22.70 -34.35 13.18
N GLU A 600 22.16 -33.88 12.06
CA GLU A 600 22.14 -34.64 10.80
C GLU A 600 23.43 -34.46 9.99
N LYS A 601 24.35 -33.57 10.42
CA LYS A 601 25.64 -33.27 9.74
C LYS A 601 25.43 -32.78 8.30
N ILE A 602 24.42 -31.97 8.08
CA ILE A 602 24.09 -31.31 6.81
C ILE A 602 24.45 -29.84 6.86
N SER A 603 24.87 -29.29 5.71
CA SER A 603 25.32 -27.89 5.59
C SER A 603 24.26 -26.98 4.92
N CYS A 604 23.08 -27.54 4.66
CA CYS A 604 21.99 -26.85 3.98
C CYS A 604 20.65 -27.44 4.42
N LEU A 605 19.64 -26.57 4.56
CA LEU A 605 18.24 -26.91 4.79
C LEU A 605 17.38 -26.18 3.77
N PRO A 606 16.72 -26.89 2.85
CA PRO A 606 15.63 -26.33 2.07
C PRO A 606 14.49 -25.89 2.99
N VAL A 607 13.91 -24.73 2.70
CA VAL A 607 12.76 -24.20 3.40
C VAL A 607 11.54 -24.34 2.50
N VAL A 608 10.46 -24.92 3.01
CA VAL A 608 9.25 -25.22 2.25
C VAL A 608 8.02 -24.65 2.95
N ASP A 609 6.98 -24.37 2.16
CA ASP A 609 5.65 -24.02 2.65
C ASP A 609 4.82 -25.26 3.04
N GLY A 610 3.54 -25.04 3.40
CA GLY A 610 2.60 -26.10 3.78
C GLY A 610 2.32 -27.13 2.67
N ASP A 611 2.50 -26.73 1.41
CA ASP A 611 2.31 -27.58 0.22
C ASP A 611 3.63 -28.22 -0.28
N ARG A 612 4.72 -28.14 0.50
CA ARG A 612 6.09 -28.57 0.13
C ARG A 612 6.70 -27.81 -1.06
N ARG A 613 6.23 -26.60 -1.39
CA ARG A 613 6.90 -25.75 -2.37
C ARG A 613 8.14 -25.13 -1.76
N LEU A 614 9.19 -25.03 -2.56
CA LEU A 614 10.43 -24.40 -2.12
C LEU A 614 10.26 -22.88 -2.00
N VAL A 615 10.48 -22.34 -0.80
CA VAL A 615 10.39 -20.88 -0.51
C VAL A 615 11.73 -20.26 -0.15
N GLY A 616 12.72 -21.08 0.21
CA GLY A 616 14.04 -20.57 0.61
C GLY A 616 15.07 -21.66 0.83
N LEU A 617 16.29 -21.23 1.17
CA LEU A 617 17.41 -22.10 1.50
C LEU A 617 18.21 -21.52 2.66
N VAL A 618 18.45 -22.28 3.72
CA VAL A 618 19.39 -21.95 4.79
C VAL A 618 20.67 -22.73 4.61
N THR A 619 21.80 -22.04 4.60
CA THR A 619 23.13 -22.63 4.45
C THR A 619 24.05 -22.25 5.59
N GLU A 620 25.16 -22.96 5.75
CA GLU A 620 26.24 -22.57 6.67
C GLU A 620 26.75 -21.15 6.39
N ASP A 621 26.82 -20.76 5.11
CA ASP A 621 27.26 -19.40 4.71
C ASP A 621 26.29 -18.32 5.20
N SER A 622 24.97 -18.57 5.13
CA SER A 622 23.95 -17.67 5.70
C SER A 622 24.16 -17.47 7.20
N LEU A 623 24.41 -18.56 7.92
CA LEU A 623 24.65 -18.54 9.37
C LEU A 623 25.99 -17.88 9.75
N MET A 624 27.04 -18.09 8.94
CA MET A 624 28.36 -17.47 9.15
C MET A 624 28.31 -15.95 8.99
N GLY A 625 27.57 -15.46 8.01
CA GLY A 625 27.36 -14.02 7.82
C GLY A 625 26.69 -13.37 9.03
N ILE A 626 25.69 -14.03 9.62
CA ILE A 626 25.04 -13.56 10.85
C ILE A 626 26.01 -13.62 12.04
N ALA A 627 26.74 -14.72 12.21
CA ALA A 627 27.68 -14.88 13.30
C ALA A 627 28.79 -13.80 13.26
N ALA A 628 29.29 -13.45 12.09
CA ALA A 628 30.29 -12.38 11.91
C ALA A 628 29.74 -11.03 12.39
N ARG A 629 28.52 -10.67 11.96
CA ARG A 629 27.86 -9.41 12.37
C ARG A 629 27.58 -9.34 13.86
N LEU A 630 27.09 -10.43 14.46
CA LEU A 630 26.86 -10.50 15.90
C LEU A 630 28.14 -10.33 16.71
N LEU A 631 29.25 -10.88 16.23
CA LEU A 631 30.57 -10.71 16.85
C LEU A 631 31.07 -9.26 16.71
N GLU A 632 30.92 -8.65 15.54
CA GLU A 632 31.28 -7.25 15.32
C GLU A 632 30.47 -6.30 16.21
N GLN A 633 29.16 -6.54 16.36
CA GLN A 633 28.30 -5.76 17.23
C GLN A 633 28.74 -5.87 18.70
N LYS A 634 28.99 -7.09 19.16
CA LYS A 634 29.48 -7.31 20.53
C LYS A 634 30.86 -6.68 20.81
N LEU A 635 31.76 -6.74 19.86
CA LEU A 635 33.07 -6.09 19.96
C LEU A 635 32.98 -4.56 19.98
N LYS A 636 31.96 -3.98 19.35
CA LYS A 636 31.68 -2.53 19.42
C LYS A 636 31.04 -2.12 20.77
N GLU A 637 30.21 -3.00 21.35
CA GLU A 637 29.55 -2.76 22.64
C GLU A 637 30.52 -2.86 23.82
N ASP A 638 31.60 -3.62 23.72
CA ASP A 638 32.61 -3.79 24.77
C ASP A 638 34.04 -3.47 24.29
N PRO A 639 34.41 -2.17 24.22
CA PRO A 639 35.73 -1.75 23.74
C PRO A 639 36.88 -2.18 24.66
N SER A 640 36.63 -2.77 25.83
CA SER A 640 37.65 -3.10 26.84
C SER A 640 38.41 -4.41 26.53
N GLU A 641 37.93 -5.27 25.63
CA GLU A 641 38.60 -6.52 25.26
C GLU A 641 39.49 -6.45 23.99
N SER A 642 39.61 -5.27 23.35
CA SER A 642 40.45 -5.07 22.15
C SER A 642 41.83 -4.51 22.47
N ARG A 643 42.52 -5.00 23.50
CA ARG A 643 43.94 -4.75 23.79
C ARG A 643 44.74 -6.02 23.94
#